data_1cb54b5bac8e85cafd054304a009d5df
#
_entry.id   1cb54b5bac8e85cafd054304a009d5df
#
_cell.length_a   1.000
_cell.length_b   1.000
_cell.length_c   1.000
_cell.angle_alpha   90.00
_cell.angle_beta   90.00
_cell.angle_gamma   90.00
#
_symmetry.space_group_name_H-M   'P 1'
#
loop_
_entity.id
_entity.type
_entity.pdbx_description
1 polymer ?
#
loop_
_entity_poly.entity_id
_entity_poly.type
_entity_poly.pdbx_seq_one_letter_code
_entity_poly.pdbx_strand_id
1 'polypeptide(L)'
;MWRSSTGVCILTCHLCSVLDDNKLLTLPNGERLNLPPNVRIMFEVEHLKYATPATVSRCGMIWFSEDVLEVQMMCRNYLDTLSSIALDADDDDSPVRRGEATLESTTPLLDTQRSIARVLEPFFRGGGVVEEALGFATSIDHIMDFTSIRALNTLFSLLNKTSRNVVEYNIQHPDFPLAAEKVEEYVTKRFLIATIWAFCGDAKLDIRAQMGEFLRGRTAVDLPNLSPGSSLLDFDVHVSSGEWFAWQARVPTIDIEPHAVTASDVVVPTMDTVRHEEVLYSWLSEHRPLMLCGPPGSGKTMTLFSALRKLPDMEVVGLNFSSATTPGLILKTFEQYCEYKKTPNGVILSPVQLGRWLVLFCDEINLPAADKYGTQRVISFIRQLVESGGFYRTTDMSWVKLERIQFVGACNPPTDPGRVPLSHRFLRHAPLIMVDYPGEVSLKQIYGTYSRALLKVVPNLRPYGEALTDAMVSFYLASQRQFTTDAQAHYVYSPRELTRWVRGIYEAIKPLEVLAVEGLVRVWAHEALRLFQDRLVTEEERVWTDDNIDSIALQHFPSVNREDALSRPILFSNWTSKNYVPVDREVLREYVKARLKVFHEEELDVQLVLFNDVLDHVLRIDRVFRQVQGHLLLIGVSGSGKVSHFSI
;
A
#
# COMPACT_ATOMS: atom_id res chain seq x y z
N MET A 1 -33.65 12.29 0.75
CA MET A 1 -32.56 13.18 0.29
C MET A 1 -31.70 12.41 -0.71
N TRP A 2 -31.79 12.70 -1.99
CA TRP A 2 -30.94 12.06 -2.99
C TRP A 2 -29.62 12.82 -3.04
N ARG A 3 -28.57 12.27 -2.45
CA ARG A 3 -27.21 12.78 -2.62
C ARG A 3 -26.58 12.07 -3.82
N SER A 4 -26.52 12.73 -4.95
CA SER A 4 -25.82 12.24 -6.14
C SER A 4 -24.74 13.23 -6.52
N SER A 5 -23.50 12.88 -6.32
CA SER A 5 -22.34 13.63 -6.80
C SER A 5 -22.16 13.58 -8.33
N THR A 6 -22.96 12.77 -9.01
CA THR A 6 -22.83 12.43 -10.43
C THR A 6 -23.95 12.90 -11.32
N GLY A 7 -24.98 13.46 -10.71
CA GLY A 7 -26.24 13.69 -11.40
C GLY A 7 -26.33 14.98 -12.23
N VAL A 8 -25.35 15.88 -12.17
CA VAL A 8 -25.52 17.22 -12.75
C VAL A 8 -25.77 17.17 -14.26
N CYS A 9 -25.14 16.30 -15.00
CA CYS A 9 -25.25 16.30 -16.46
C CYS A 9 -26.48 15.55 -17.02
N ILE A 10 -26.92 14.45 -16.39
CA ILE A 10 -28.20 13.78 -16.80
C ILE A 10 -29.39 14.55 -16.26
N LEU A 11 -29.29 15.03 -15.03
CA LEU A 11 -30.35 15.81 -14.39
C LEU A 11 -30.57 17.16 -15.05
N THR A 12 -29.54 17.80 -15.63
CA THR A 12 -29.67 19.15 -16.19
C THR A 12 -30.63 19.24 -17.38
N CYS A 13 -30.68 18.25 -18.26
CA CYS A 13 -31.60 18.28 -19.40
C CYS A 13 -33.07 18.02 -18.99
N HIS A 14 -33.31 17.20 -17.95
CA HIS A 14 -34.66 16.90 -17.47
C HIS A 14 -35.11 17.80 -16.30
N LEU A 15 -34.18 18.42 -15.59
CA LEU A 15 -34.45 19.28 -14.46
C LEU A 15 -34.75 20.72 -14.84
N CYS A 16 -34.43 21.17 -16.05
CA CYS A 16 -34.78 22.54 -16.50
C CYS A 16 -36.27 22.82 -16.35
N SER A 17 -37.15 21.88 -16.67
CA SER A 17 -38.59 22.00 -16.54
C SER A 17 -39.09 21.89 -15.09
N VAL A 18 -38.34 21.23 -14.22
CA VAL A 18 -38.63 21.10 -12.78
C VAL A 18 -38.31 22.38 -12.03
N LEU A 19 -37.19 23.00 -12.40
CA LEU A 19 -36.71 24.24 -11.79
C LEU A 19 -37.43 25.49 -12.32
N ASP A 20 -38.16 25.34 -13.41
CA ASP A 20 -38.98 26.36 -14.02
C ASP A 20 -40.36 26.48 -13.33
N ASP A 21 -41.13 27.47 -13.70
CA ASP A 21 -42.49 27.70 -13.22
C ASP A 21 -43.41 26.50 -13.45
N ASN A 22 -43.16 25.70 -14.47
CA ASN A 22 -43.91 24.49 -14.80
C ASN A 22 -43.79 23.35 -13.77
N LYS A 23 -42.73 23.32 -12.93
CA LYS A 23 -42.45 22.31 -11.87
C LYS A 23 -42.72 20.87 -12.27
N LEU A 24 -42.40 20.51 -13.53
CA LEU A 24 -42.70 19.23 -14.15
C LEU A 24 -41.45 18.37 -14.25
N LEU A 25 -41.41 17.25 -13.52
CA LEU A 25 -40.34 16.26 -13.61
C LEU A 25 -40.70 15.18 -14.63
N THR A 26 -39.91 15.07 -15.71
CA THR A 26 -40.05 14.01 -16.69
C THR A 26 -39.03 12.90 -16.36
N LEU A 27 -39.51 11.71 -16.08
CA LEU A 27 -38.67 10.53 -15.81
C LEU A 27 -38.14 9.91 -17.13
N PRO A 28 -37.06 9.09 -17.09
CA PRO A 28 -36.52 8.44 -18.27
C PRO A 28 -37.49 7.50 -19.01
N ASN A 29 -38.51 7.01 -18.32
CA ASN A 29 -39.61 6.20 -18.88
C ASN A 29 -40.69 7.04 -19.59
N GLY A 30 -40.53 8.38 -19.64
CA GLY A 30 -41.49 9.29 -20.24
C GLY A 30 -42.62 9.76 -19.29
N GLU A 31 -42.70 9.22 -18.10
CA GLU A 31 -43.69 9.64 -17.09
C GLU A 31 -43.40 11.06 -16.60
N ARG A 32 -44.47 11.86 -16.41
CA ARG A 32 -44.39 13.26 -15.98
C ARG A 32 -45.02 13.43 -14.60
N LEU A 33 -44.25 13.92 -13.67
CA LEU A 33 -44.64 14.16 -12.27
C LEU A 33 -44.65 15.64 -11.97
N ASN A 34 -45.75 16.16 -11.46
CA ASN A 34 -45.81 17.53 -10.95
C ASN A 34 -45.19 17.59 -9.55
N LEU A 35 -44.27 18.50 -9.33
CA LEU A 35 -43.70 18.74 -8.01
C LEU A 35 -44.68 19.58 -7.16
N PRO A 36 -45.10 19.05 -5.98
CA PRO A 36 -45.92 19.79 -5.08
C PRO A 36 -45.21 21.02 -4.49
N PRO A 37 -45.94 22.08 -4.10
CA PRO A 37 -45.34 23.35 -3.64
C PRO A 37 -44.46 23.24 -2.40
N ASN A 38 -44.65 22.18 -1.60
CA ASN A 38 -43.87 21.90 -0.39
C ASN A 38 -42.54 21.15 -0.64
N VAL A 39 -42.25 20.77 -1.89
CA VAL A 39 -40.98 20.13 -2.26
C VAL A 39 -39.98 21.19 -2.70
N ARG A 40 -38.77 21.11 -2.16
CA ARG A 40 -37.60 21.90 -2.56
C ARG A 40 -36.48 20.96 -2.96
N ILE A 41 -35.74 21.34 -4.00
CA ILE A 41 -34.59 20.58 -4.50
C ILE A 41 -33.33 21.34 -4.12
N MET A 42 -32.40 20.65 -3.48
CA MET A 42 -31.10 21.17 -3.12
C MET A 42 -30.02 20.29 -3.78
N PHE A 43 -29.10 20.93 -4.51
CA PHE A 43 -27.97 20.28 -5.15
C PHE A 43 -26.71 20.59 -4.35
N GLU A 44 -25.95 19.55 -4.04
CA GLU A 44 -24.60 19.64 -3.51
C GLU A 44 -23.63 19.18 -4.61
N VAL A 45 -22.80 20.09 -5.09
CA VAL A 45 -21.88 19.86 -6.20
C VAL A 45 -20.51 20.47 -5.89
N GLU A 46 -19.45 19.87 -6.35
CA GLU A 46 -18.08 20.36 -6.19
C GLU A 46 -17.81 21.55 -7.14
N HIS A 47 -18.28 21.45 -8.38
CA HIS A 47 -18.13 22.49 -9.40
C HIS A 47 -19.30 22.46 -10.38
N LEU A 48 -19.49 23.57 -11.08
CA LEU A 48 -20.57 23.73 -12.07
C LEU A 48 -20.10 23.53 -13.53
N LYS A 49 -18.94 22.93 -13.76
CA LYS A 49 -18.32 22.74 -15.10
C LYS A 49 -19.29 22.12 -16.12
N TYR A 50 -20.17 21.24 -15.68
CA TYR A 50 -21.11 20.50 -16.55
C TYR A 50 -22.55 21.02 -16.42
N ALA A 51 -22.80 22.07 -15.66
CA ALA A 51 -24.13 22.67 -15.51
C ALA A 51 -24.42 23.59 -16.70
N THR A 52 -25.65 23.53 -17.22
CA THR A 52 -26.06 24.46 -18.27
C THR A 52 -26.33 25.86 -17.69
N PRO A 53 -26.09 26.94 -18.45
CA PRO A 53 -26.42 28.28 -17.99
C PRO A 53 -27.90 28.42 -17.57
N ALA A 54 -28.80 27.71 -18.25
CA ALA A 54 -30.21 27.63 -17.96
C ALA A 54 -30.51 27.04 -16.56
N THR A 55 -29.81 26.03 -16.14
CA THR A 55 -29.93 25.44 -14.80
C THR A 55 -29.36 26.35 -13.74
N VAL A 56 -28.19 26.96 -14.01
CA VAL A 56 -27.53 27.90 -13.11
C VAL A 56 -28.40 29.11 -12.83
N SER A 57 -29.04 29.68 -13.85
CA SER A 57 -29.88 30.88 -13.71
C SER A 57 -31.18 30.68 -12.90
N ARG A 58 -31.63 29.41 -12.76
CA ARG A 58 -32.85 29.06 -12.01
C ARG A 58 -32.64 28.69 -10.56
N CYS A 59 -31.39 28.56 -10.13
CA CYS A 59 -31.03 28.15 -8.77
C CYS A 59 -30.41 29.32 -8.00
N GLY A 60 -30.82 29.47 -6.75
CA GLY A 60 -30.05 30.26 -5.80
C GLY A 60 -28.75 29.51 -5.50
N MET A 61 -27.61 30.19 -5.55
CA MET A 61 -26.30 29.59 -5.34
C MET A 61 -25.67 30.13 -4.07
N ILE A 62 -25.07 29.18 -3.31
CA ILE A 62 -24.25 29.49 -2.15
C ILE A 62 -22.92 28.84 -2.38
N TRP A 63 -21.86 29.61 -2.44
CA TRP A 63 -20.50 29.13 -2.60
C TRP A 63 -19.88 28.83 -1.23
N PHE A 64 -19.43 27.61 -1.02
CA PHE A 64 -18.67 27.22 0.15
C PHE A 64 -17.19 27.18 -0.24
N SER A 65 -16.40 28.11 0.29
CA SER A 65 -14.94 28.09 0.12
C SER A 65 -14.31 27.06 1.05
N GLU A 66 -13.09 26.61 0.73
CA GLU A 66 -12.31 25.69 1.57
C GLU A 66 -11.91 26.34 2.90
N ASP A 67 -11.80 27.68 2.92
CA ASP A 67 -11.35 28.47 4.07
C ASP A 67 -12.45 28.73 5.13
N VAL A 68 -13.67 28.22 4.94
CA VAL A 68 -14.76 28.39 5.92
C VAL A 68 -14.44 27.73 7.25
N LEU A 69 -13.69 26.62 7.23
CA LEU A 69 -13.24 25.93 8.43
C LEU A 69 -11.76 26.25 8.69
N GLU A 70 -11.53 27.17 9.61
CA GLU A 70 -10.18 27.48 10.05
C GLU A 70 -9.56 26.30 10.80
N VAL A 71 -8.26 26.05 10.57
CA VAL A 71 -7.47 25.02 11.25
C VAL A 71 -7.63 25.11 12.77
N GLN A 72 -7.61 26.32 13.31
CA GLN A 72 -7.75 26.54 14.75
C GLN A 72 -9.12 26.12 15.31
N MET A 73 -10.20 26.29 14.55
CA MET A 73 -11.53 25.82 14.97
C MET A 73 -11.55 24.29 15.11
N MET A 74 -10.95 23.58 14.15
CA MET A 74 -10.84 22.12 14.20
C MET A 74 -9.98 21.66 15.38
N CYS A 75 -8.84 22.31 15.60
CA CYS A 75 -7.94 22.01 16.70
C CYS A 75 -8.60 22.22 18.06
N ARG A 76 -9.29 23.35 18.24
CA ARG A 76 -10.03 23.67 19.48
C ARG A 76 -11.15 22.65 19.72
N ASN A 77 -11.96 22.36 18.70
CA ASN A 77 -13.01 21.36 18.81
C ASN A 77 -12.45 19.97 19.20
N TYR A 78 -11.27 19.59 18.68
CA TYR A 78 -10.61 18.35 19.07
C TYR A 78 -10.22 18.35 20.55
N LEU A 79 -9.57 19.41 21.05
CA LEU A 79 -9.16 19.50 22.46
C LEU A 79 -10.38 19.52 23.40
N ASP A 80 -11.44 20.23 23.03
CA ASP A 80 -12.69 20.26 23.78
C ASP A 80 -13.34 18.86 23.83
N THR A 81 -13.35 18.15 22.72
CA THR A 81 -13.86 16.77 22.62
C THR A 81 -13.03 15.81 23.47
N LEU A 82 -11.70 15.88 23.38
CA LEU A 82 -10.78 15.05 24.17
C LEU A 82 -10.95 15.28 25.69
N SER A 83 -11.27 16.51 26.09
CA SER A 83 -11.46 16.90 27.48
C SER A 83 -12.83 16.54 28.06
N SER A 84 -13.85 16.37 27.20
CA SER A 84 -15.25 16.22 27.60
C SER A 84 -15.84 14.83 27.37
N ILE A 85 -15.32 14.07 26.39
CA ILE A 85 -15.84 12.77 25.99
C ILE A 85 -14.81 11.68 26.25
N ALA A 86 -15.19 10.64 26.99
CA ALA A 86 -14.32 9.48 27.21
C ALA A 86 -14.09 8.72 25.90
N LEU A 87 -12.82 8.38 25.60
CA LEU A 87 -12.42 7.69 24.37
C LEU A 87 -12.96 6.25 24.28
N ASP A 88 -13.27 5.62 25.43
CA ASP A 88 -13.76 4.25 25.53
C ASP A 88 -15.28 4.17 25.70
N ALA A 89 -16.01 5.27 25.52
CA ALA A 89 -17.47 5.22 25.44
C ALA A 89 -17.86 4.46 24.18
N ASP A 90 -18.42 3.27 24.35
CA ASP A 90 -18.91 2.42 23.26
C ASP A 90 -19.79 3.23 22.30
N ASP A 91 -19.54 3.09 20.99
CA ASP A 91 -20.32 3.74 19.92
C ASP A 91 -21.83 3.36 19.95
N ASP A 92 -22.23 2.43 20.82
CA ASP A 92 -23.61 1.99 21.01
C ASP A 92 -24.49 2.97 21.81
N ASP A 93 -23.91 3.97 22.47
CA ASP A 93 -24.70 5.01 23.12
C ASP A 93 -25.11 6.10 22.10
N SER A 94 -26.39 6.01 21.76
CA SER A 94 -27.08 6.92 20.84
C SER A 94 -26.80 8.40 21.14
N PRO A 95 -26.74 9.28 20.08
CA PRO A 95 -26.47 10.72 20.22
C PRO A 95 -27.44 11.47 21.16
N VAL A 96 -28.53 10.83 21.59
CA VAL A 96 -29.49 11.41 22.56
C VAL A 96 -28.90 11.50 23.97
N ARG A 97 -27.92 10.67 24.35
CA ARG A 97 -27.26 10.77 25.67
C ARG A 97 -26.08 11.72 25.74
N ARG A 98 -25.59 12.24 24.61
CA ARG A 98 -24.51 13.26 24.58
C ARG A 98 -24.91 14.61 25.18
N GLY A 99 -26.18 14.87 25.40
CA GLY A 99 -26.71 16.13 25.96
C GLY A 99 -26.88 16.17 27.48
N GLU A 100 -26.79 15.03 28.17
CA GLU A 100 -27.05 14.92 29.61
C GLU A 100 -25.87 14.34 30.42
N ALA A 101 -24.62 14.50 29.95
CA ALA A 101 -23.46 14.27 30.79
C ALA A 101 -23.43 15.35 31.87
N THR A 102 -24.11 15.08 32.98
CA THR A 102 -24.00 15.88 34.19
C THR A 102 -22.55 16.02 34.61
N LEU A 103 -22.16 17.24 34.94
CA LEU A 103 -20.82 17.70 35.37
C LEU A 103 -20.21 16.95 36.57
N GLU A 104 -20.77 15.87 37.05
CA GLU A 104 -20.43 15.24 38.34
C GLU A 104 -19.77 13.86 38.27
N SER A 105 -19.56 13.25 37.11
CA SER A 105 -18.79 12.00 37.03
C SER A 105 -17.41 12.22 36.43
N THR A 106 -16.51 12.80 37.19
CA THR A 106 -15.06 12.78 36.91
C THR A 106 -14.57 11.36 37.05
N THR A 107 -14.63 10.57 35.95
CA THR A 107 -13.95 9.29 35.91
C THR A 107 -12.44 9.54 35.83
N PRO A 108 -11.57 8.75 36.48
CA PRO A 108 -10.11 8.88 36.40
C PRO A 108 -9.57 8.90 34.98
N LEU A 109 -10.30 8.27 34.05
CA LEU A 109 -10.07 8.27 32.60
C LEU A 109 -10.14 9.68 32.00
N LEU A 110 -11.18 10.42 32.34
CA LEU A 110 -11.40 11.76 31.82
C LEU A 110 -10.37 12.77 32.37
N ASP A 111 -9.92 12.57 33.60
CA ASP A 111 -8.87 13.42 34.19
C ASP A 111 -7.52 13.19 33.50
N THR A 112 -7.20 11.96 33.12
CA THR A 112 -6.02 11.65 32.30
C THR A 112 -6.13 12.33 30.93
N GLN A 113 -7.28 12.25 30.25
CA GLN A 113 -7.51 12.89 28.95
C GLN A 113 -7.42 14.43 29.05
N ARG A 114 -7.95 15.03 30.10
CA ARG A 114 -7.83 16.47 30.38
C ARG A 114 -6.37 16.89 30.59
N SER A 115 -5.58 16.07 31.27
CA SER A 115 -4.15 16.32 31.43
C SER A 115 -3.44 16.29 30.08
N ILE A 116 -3.72 15.32 29.24
CA ILE A 116 -3.17 15.21 27.88
C ILE A 116 -3.59 16.41 27.02
N ALA A 117 -4.86 16.83 27.07
CA ALA A 117 -5.33 17.98 26.32
C ALA A 117 -4.59 19.28 26.69
N ARG A 118 -4.26 19.48 28.00
CA ARG A 118 -3.46 20.61 28.45
C ARG A 118 -2.02 20.56 27.91
N VAL A 119 -1.43 19.38 27.83
CA VAL A 119 -0.08 19.19 27.26
C VAL A 119 -0.07 19.51 25.77
N LEU A 120 -1.13 19.15 25.04
CA LEU A 120 -1.24 19.38 23.61
C LEU A 120 -1.60 20.84 23.25
N GLU A 121 -2.32 21.55 24.13
CA GLU A 121 -2.83 22.90 23.85
C GLU A 121 -1.79 23.88 23.26
N PRO A 122 -0.54 23.97 23.77
CA PRO A 122 0.46 24.91 23.23
C PRO A 122 0.79 24.64 21.75
N PHE A 123 0.78 23.37 21.30
CA PHE A 123 1.08 23.00 19.91
C PHE A 123 -0.04 23.33 18.93
N PHE A 124 -1.26 23.46 19.44
CA PHE A 124 -2.49 23.74 18.67
C PHE A 124 -2.91 25.21 18.65
N ARG A 125 -2.18 26.08 19.33
CA ARG A 125 -2.44 27.53 19.31
C ARG A 125 -2.14 28.11 17.94
N GLY A 126 -2.78 29.29 17.62
CA GLY A 126 -2.50 30.03 16.40
C GLY A 126 -1.02 30.39 16.28
N GLY A 127 -0.43 30.12 15.11
CA GLY A 127 1.00 30.21 14.86
C GLY A 127 1.82 29.12 15.57
N GLY A 128 1.18 28.08 16.11
CA GLY A 128 1.84 26.94 16.74
C GLY A 128 2.35 25.92 15.74
N VAL A 129 3.01 24.89 16.28
CA VAL A 129 3.70 23.85 15.50
C VAL A 129 2.78 23.15 14.49
N VAL A 130 1.51 22.92 14.84
CA VAL A 130 0.54 22.27 13.93
C VAL A 130 0.29 23.11 12.68
N GLU A 131 0.08 24.41 12.82
CA GLU A 131 -0.19 25.30 11.70
C GLU A 131 1.04 25.47 10.80
N GLU A 132 2.22 25.64 11.40
CA GLU A 132 3.48 25.71 10.67
C GLU A 132 3.82 24.39 9.93
N ALA A 133 3.64 23.26 10.58
CA ALA A 133 3.85 21.94 9.97
C ALA A 133 2.84 21.65 8.86
N LEU A 134 1.60 22.13 9.00
CA LEU A 134 0.60 22.02 7.93
C LEU A 134 0.97 22.91 6.73
N GLY A 135 1.49 24.12 6.98
CA GLY A 135 2.04 25.00 5.94
C GLY A 135 3.21 24.35 5.19
N PHE A 136 4.10 23.68 5.91
CA PHE A 136 5.18 22.89 5.29
C PHE A 136 4.60 21.74 4.44
N ALA A 137 3.63 20.99 4.97
CA ALA A 137 3.01 19.87 4.26
C ALA A 137 2.33 20.30 2.96
N THR A 138 1.72 21.47 2.89
CA THR A 138 1.11 21.98 1.65
C THR A 138 2.12 22.35 0.57
N SER A 139 3.40 22.51 0.92
CA SER A 139 4.48 22.89 -0.01
C SER A 139 5.26 21.72 -0.61
N ILE A 140 4.99 20.50 -0.16
CA ILE A 140 5.70 19.28 -0.59
C ILE A 140 4.88 18.43 -1.55
N ASP A 141 5.56 17.50 -2.24
CA ASP A 141 4.92 16.56 -3.15
C ASP A 141 4.28 15.39 -2.38
N HIS A 142 2.98 15.21 -2.57
CA HIS A 142 2.20 14.09 -2.05
C HIS A 142 1.87 13.10 -3.17
N ILE A 143 1.74 11.81 -2.82
CA ILE A 143 1.38 10.75 -3.79
C ILE A 143 -0.07 10.86 -4.26
N MET A 144 -0.93 11.46 -3.45
CA MET A 144 -2.32 11.79 -3.75
C MET A 144 -2.63 13.20 -3.26
N ASP A 145 -3.72 13.77 -3.77
CA ASP A 145 -4.15 15.13 -3.42
C ASP A 145 -4.18 15.34 -1.90
N PHE A 146 -3.46 16.36 -1.44
CA PHE A 146 -3.39 16.73 -0.04
C PHE A 146 -4.60 17.58 0.36
N THR A 147 -5.15 17.31 1.54
CA THR A 147 -6.18 18.17 2.15
C THR A 147 -5.89 18.35 3.63
N SER A 148 -5.95 19.58 4.11
CA SER A 148 -5.73 19.92 5.53
C SER A 148 -6.67 19.16 6.46
N ILE A 149 -7.93 18.95 6.04
CA ILE A 149 -8.94 18.20 6.81
C ILE A 149 -8.52 16.76 7.00
N ARG A 150 -8.04 16.07 5.94
CA ARG A 150 -7.54 14.69 6.05
C ARG A 150 -6.34 14.61 6.98
N ALA A 151 -5.38 15.50 6.81
CA ALA A 151 -4.16 15.54 7.60
C ALA A 151 -4.46 15.76 9.10
N LEU A 152 -5.32 16.72 9.44
CA LEU A 152 -5.73 16.99 10.82
C LEU A 152 -6.52 15.82 11.42
N ASN A 153 -7.47 15.22 10.70
CA ASN A 153 -8.21 14.05 11.19
C ASN A 153 -7.29 12.85 11.42
N THR A 154 -6.26 12.69 10.59
CA THR A 154 -5.22 11.65 10.79
C THR A 154 -4.40 11.93 12.05
N LEU A 155 -3.99 13.19 12.28
CA LEU A 155 -3.30 13.61 13.49
C LEU A 155 -4.13 13.32 14.74
N PHE A 156 -5.40 13.74 14.74
CA PHE A 156 -6.31 13.53 15.88
C PHE A 156 -6.50 12.03 16.18
N SER A 157 -6.62 11.20 15.16
CA SER A 157 -6.72 9.75 15.34
C SER A 157 -5.46 9.16 16.00
N LEU A 158 -4.27 9.55 15.56
CA LEU A 158 -3.01 9.09 16.16
C LEU A 158 -2.83 9.60 17.60
N LEU A 159 -3.30 10.80 17.91
CA LEU A 159 -3.28 11.35 19.27
C LEU A 159 -4.31 10.67 20.18
N ASN A 160 -5.47 10.26 19.65
CA ASN A 160 -6.42 9.43 20.38
C ASN A 160 -5.76 8.10 20.80
N LYS A 161 -5.03 7.44 19.89
CA LYS A 161 -4.28 6.23 20.25
C LYS A 161 -3.20 6.51 21.29
N THR A 162 -2.50 7.63 21.19
CA THR A 162 -1.53 8.07 22.19
C THR A 162 -2.19 8.23 23.57
N SER A 163 -3.38 8.83 23.59
CA SER A 163 -4.16 9.02 24.82
C SER A 163 -4.64 7.69 25.40
N ARG A 164 -5.13 6.77 24.54
CA ARG A 164 -5.51 5.41 24.98
C ARG A 164 -4.35 4.64 25.57
N ASN A 165 -3.15 4.73 25.00
CA ASN A 165 -1.97 4.06 25.55
C ASN A 165 -1.67 4.50 26.99
N VAL A 166 -1.81 5.81 27.30
CA VAL A 166 -1.63 6.34 28.66
C VAL A 166 -2.73 5.83 29.61
N VAL A 167 -3.98 5.85 29.12
CA VAL A 167 -5.15 5.38 29.87
C VAL A 167 -5.03 3.88 30.18
N GLU A 168 -4.72 3.06 29.17
CA GLU A 168 -4.51 1.62 29.31
C GLU A 168 -3.38 1.30 30.30
N TYR A 169 -2.28 2.06 30.24
CA TYR A 169 -1.18 1.90 31.20
C TYR A 169 -1.63 2.17 32.63
N ASN A 170 -2.38 3.26 32.86
CA ASN A 170 -2.88 3.63 34.18
C ASN A 170 -3.91 2.61 34.71
N ILE A 171 -4.73 2.02 33.84
CA ILE A 171 -5.68 0.94 34.20
C ILE A 171 -4.92 -0.33 34.61
N GLN A 172 -3.84 -0.67 33.89
CA GLN A 172 -3.03 -1.86 34.20
C GLN A 172 -2.17 -1.69 35.45
N HIS A 173 -1.88 -0.44 35.84
CA HIS A 173 -1.03 -0.11 36.98
C HIS A 173 -1.73 0.88 37.94
N PRO A 174 -2.83 0.49 38.60
CA PRO A 174 -3.64 1.40 39.41
C PRO A 174 -2.88 1.94 40.61
N ASP A 175 -1.92 1.19 41.18
CA ASP A 175 -1.12 1.60 42.32
C ASP A 175 0.04 2.54 41.93
N PHE A 176 0.43 2.56 40.66
CA PHE A 176 1.53 3.36 40.11
C PHE A 176 1.17 3.98 38.77
N PRO A 177 0.18 4.90 38.72
CA PRO A 177 -0.15 5.60 37.49
C PRO A 177 1.01 6.48 37.04
N LEU A 178 1.06 6.79 35.74
CA LEU A 178 2.10 7.65 35.18
C LEU A 178 2.08 9.03 35.83
N ALA A 179 3.25 9.47 36.28
CA ALA A 179 3.45 10.82 36.79
C ALA A 179 3.20 11.86 35.69
N ALA A 180 2.71 13.04 36.05
CA ALA A 180 2.36 14.10 35.09
C ALA A 180 3.53 14.49 34.16
N GLU A 181 4.77 14.52 34.71
CA GLU A 181 5.98 14.79 33.92
C GLU A 181 6.22 13.71 32.85
N LYS A 182 5.99 12.43 33.19
CA LYS A 182 6.14 11.32 32.23
C LYS A 182 5.05 11.30 31.17
N VAL A 183 3.82 11.68 31.53
CA VAL A 183 2.73 11.88 30.57
C VAL A 183 3.09 12.99 29.59
N GLU A 184 3.63 14.13 30.10
CA GLU A 184 4.06 15.24 29.25
C GLU A 184 5.19 14.82 28.30
N GLU A 185 6.25 14.17 28.78
CA GLU A 185 7.34 13.65 27.95
C GLU A 185 6.83 12.70 26.86
N TYR A 186 6.00 11.73 27.22
CA TYR A 186 5.47 10.74 26.30
C TYR A 186 4.58 11.39 25.23
N VAL A 187 3.59 12.18 25.66
CA VAL A 187 2.60 12.81 24.76
C VAL A 187 3.28 13.77 23.79
N THR A 188 4.21 14.58 24.28
CA THR A 188 4.93 15.57 23.44
C THR A 188 5.78 14.88 22.37
N LYS A 189 6.52 13.84 22.73
CA LYS A 189 7.34 13.07 21.79
C LYS A 189 6.48 12.31 20.78
N ARG A 190 5.39 11.69 21.23
CA ARG A 190 4.42 11.01 20.34
C ARG A 190 3.69 11.98 19.42
N PHE A 191 3.42 13.20 19.87
CA PHE A 191 2.85 14.26 19.03
C PHE A 191 3.75 14.55 17.82
N LEU A 192 5.08 14.62 17.98
CA LEU A 192 6.00 14.84 16.86
C LEU A 192 5.93 13.69 15.83
N ILE A 193 5.98 12.45 16.32
CA ILE A 193 5.85 11.26 15.45
C ILE A 193 4.49 11.27 14.71
N ALA A 194 3.40 11.53 15.46
CA ALA A 194 2.06 11.59 14.90
C ALA A 194 1.92 12.69 13.83
N THR A 195 2.56 13.85 14.04
CA THR A 195 2.58 14.95 13.07
C THR A 195 3.25 14.55 11.76
N ILE A 196 4.41 13.88 11.81
CA ILE A 196 5.09 13.39 10.59
C ILE A 196 4.21 12.39 9.84
N TRP A 197 3.62 11.41 10.55
CA TRP A 197 2.74 10.43 9.92
C TRP A 197 1.45 11.03 9.37
N ALA A 198 0.87 12.00 10.05
CA ALA A 198 -0.38 12.63 9.63
C ALA A 198 -0.20 13.55 8.43
N PHE A 199 0.90 14.30 8.37
CA PHE A 199 1.11 15.36 7.38
C PHE A 199 1.98 14.93 6.21
N CYS A 200 2.85 13.94 6.40
CA CYS A 200 3.76 13.42 5.37
C CYS A 200 3.68 11.91 5.20
N GLY A 201 2.70 11.24 5.80
CA GLY A 201 2.54 9.78 5.71
C GLY A 201 2.34 9.26 4.28
N ASP A 202 1.82 10.08 3.40
CA ASP A 202 1.62 9.81 1.97
C ASP A 202 2.76 10.34 1.08
N ALA A 203 3.84 10.82 1.65
CA ALA A 203 5.03 11.29 0.94
C ALA A 203 6.18 10.26 0.98
N LYS A 204 7.22 10.47 0.18
CA LYS A 204 8.43 9.64 0.16
C LYS A 204 9.22 9.73 1.46
N LEU A 205 10.12 8.76 1.68
CA LEU A 205 10.89 8.66 2.93
C LEU A 205 11.79 9.87 3.20
N ASP A 206 12.40 10.43 2.16
CA ASP A 206 13.25 11.64 2.23
C ASP A 206 12.46 12.87 2.67
N ILE A 207 11.23 13.03 2.19
CA ILE A 207 10.33 14.13 2.58
C ILE A 207 9.89 13.97 4.05
N ARG A 208 9.59 12.73 4.49
CA ARG A 208 9.30 12.46 5.91
C ARG A 208 10.47 12.82 6.82
N ALA A 209 11.71 12.55 6.38
CA ALA A 209 12.91 12.95 7.11
C ALA A 209 13.06 14.48 7.18
N GLN A 210 12.78 15.20 6.07
CA GLN A 210 12.77 16.66 6.05
C GLN A 210 11.74 17.27 7.02
N MET A 211 10.54 16.69 7.12
CA MET A 211 9.55 17.11 8.13
C MET A 211 10.09 16.89 9.55
N GLY A 212 10.78 15.79 9.81
CA GLY A 212 11.42 15.54 11.11
C GLY A 212 12.45 16.61 11.47
N GLU A 213 13.29 17.01 10.53
CA GLU A 213 14.25 18.12 10.73
C GLU A 213 13.57 19.48 10.87
N PHE A 214 12.49 19.73 10.12
CA PHE A 214 11.69 20.95 10.29
C PHE A 214 11.12 21.04 11.73
N LEU A 215 10.55 19.96 12.25
CA LEU A 215 10.01 19.90 13.62
C LEU A 215 11.12 20.08 14.67
N ARG A 216 12.31 19.54 14.43
CA ARG A 216 13.48 19.73 15.30
C ARG A 216 13.80 21.21 15.51
N GLY A 217 13.74 22.01 14.45
CA GLY A 217 14.00 23.46 14.51
C GLY A 217 12.91 24.28 15.21
N ARG A 218 11.74 23.69 15.48
CA ARG A 218 10.53 24.39 15.98
C ARG A 218 10.10 23.97 17.37
N THR A 219 10.69 22.93 17.93
CA THR A 219 10.34 22.39 19.23
C THR A 219 11.56 22.32 20.14
N ALA A 220 11.34 22.61 21.43
CA ALA A 220 12.38 22.47 22.48
C ALA A 220 12.39 21.05 23.09
N VAL A 221 11.79 20.06 22.43
CA VAL A 221 11.68 18.68 22.89
C VAL A 221 13.03 17.99 22.74
N ASP A 222 13.42 17.21 23.73
CA ASP A 222 14.60 16.36 23.66
C ASP A 222 14.41 15.28 22.59
N LEU A 223 15.20 15.33 21.53
CA LEU A 223 15.12 14.44 20.37
C LEU A 223 16.30 13.47 20.36
N PRO A 224 16.11 12.26 19.80
CA PRO A 224 17.19 11.28 19.72
C PRO A 224 18.30 11.78 18.79
N ASN A 225 19.53 11.34 19.06
CA ASN A 225 20.65 11.59 18.17
C ASN A 225 20.47 10.80 16.86
N LEU A 226 20.21 11.51 15.77
CA LEU A 226 20.06 10.90 14.45
C LEU A 226 21.42 10.68 13.81
N SER A 227 21.68 9.45 13.34
CA SER A 227 22.82 9.15 12.46
C SER A 227 22.56 9.71 11.05
N PRO A 228 23.58 9.97 10.25
CA PRO A 228 23.38 10.34 8.85
C PRO A 228 22.51 9.30 8.13
N GLY A 229 21.40 9.75 7.54
CA GLY A 229 20.43 8.89 6.84
C GLY A 229 19.34 8.26 7.69
N SER A 230 19.31 8.49 9.03
CA SER A 230 18.19 8.09 9.89
C SER A 230 17.13 9.21 10.00
N SER A 231 15.89 8.80 10.26
CA SER A 231 14.74 9.67 10.42
C SER A 231 14.21 9.60 11.85
N LEU A 232 13.48 10.63 12.29
CA LEU A 232 12.76 10.58 13.57
C LEU A 232 11.76 9.41 13.64
N LEU A 233 11.22 8.98 12.50
CA LEU A 233 10.34 7.81 12.40
C LEU A 233 11.03 6.46 12.62
N ASP A 234 12.36 6.42 12.70
CA ASP A 234 13.11 5.20 13.05
C ASP A 234 13.09 4.93 14.57
N PHE A 235 12.50 5.85 15.33
CA PHE A 235 12.35 5.79 16.78
C PHE A 235 10.87 5.81 17.17
N ASP A 236 10.61 5.30 18.39
CA ASP A 236 9.35 5.47 19.08
C ASP A 236 9.61 5.72 20.57
N VAL A 237 8.56 5.88 21.38
CA VAL A 237 8.63 6.31 22.76
C VAL A 237 8.00 5.26 23.66
N HIS A 238 8.70 4.88 24.73
CA HIS A 238 8.15 4.01 25.76
C HIS A 238 7.09 4.73 26.61
N VAL A 239 5.90 4.12 26.73
CA VAL A 239 4.79 4.69 27.53
C VAL A 239 5.23 4.88 28.99
N SER A 240 5.92 3.88 29.58
CA SER A 240 6.27 3.86 30.99
C SER A 240 7.33 4.89 31.41
N SER A 241 8.30 5.18 30.53
CA SER A 241 9.46 6.03 30.87
C SER A 241 9.47 7.36 30.11
N GLY A 242 8.76 7.49 28.99
CA GLY A 242 8.86 8.63 28.07
C GLY A 242 10.18 8.67 27.28
N GLU A 243 10.99 7.61 27.32
CA GLU A 243 12.27 7.55 26.62
C GLU A 243 12.14 7.06 25.19
N TRP A 244 13.03 7.56 24.33
CA TRP A 244 13.13 7.11 22.95
C TRP A 244 13.76 5.71 22.86
N PHE A 245 13.24 4.89 21.95
CA PHE A 245 13.87 3.63 21.54
C PHE A 245 13.86 3.50 20.02
N ALA A 246 14.87 2.84 19.47
CA ALA A 246 14.94 2.60 18.02
C ALA A 246 14.09 1.37 17.66
N TRP A 247 13.32 1.48 16.56
CA TRP A 247 12.55 0.35 16.01
C TRP A 247 13.43 -0.84 15.66
N GLN A 248 14.67 -0.60 15.24
CA GLN A 248 15.63 -1.67 14.93
C GLN A 248 15.81 -2.67 16.09
N ALA A 249 15.73 -2.21 17.33
CA ALA A 249 15.83 -3.08 18.50
C ALA A 249 14.63 -4.03 18.69
N ARG A 250 13.49 -3.71 18.09
CA ARG A 250 12.25 -4.52 18.12
C ARG A 250 12.05 -5.40 16.91
N VAL A 251 12.92 -5.32 15.90
CA VAL A 251 12.84 -6.17 14.73
C VAL A 251 13.23 -7.60 15.09
N PRO A 252 12.32 -8.58 15.01
CA PRO A 252 12.65 -9.96 15.34
C PRO A 252 13.59 -10.55 14.28
N THR A 253 14.59 -11.28 14.73
CA THR A 253 15.43 -12.08 13.83
C THR A 253 14.72 -13.39 13.52
N ILE A 254 14.56 -13.68 12.23
CA ILE A 254 13.93 -14.92 11.77
C ILE A 254 15.00 -15.80 11.14
N ASP A 255 14.99 -17.08 11.46
CA ASP A 255 15.73 -18.11 10.73
C ASP A 255 14.76 -18.86 9.80
N ILE A 256 15.11 -18.92 8.52
CA ILE A 256 14.29 -19.56 7.48
C ILE A 256 14.90 -20.90 7.15
N GLU A 257 14.06 -21.93 7.08
CA GLU A 257 14.49 -23.24 6.58
C GLU A 257 14.62 -23.22 5.05
N PRO A 258 15.58 -23.99 4.47
CA PRO A 258 15.82 -23.97 3.02
C PRO A 258 14.57 -24.22 2.16
N HIS A 259 13.69 -25.11 2.58
CA HIS A 259 12.46 -25.41 1.83
C HIS A 259 11.46 -24.26 1.82
N ALA A 260 11.50 -23.37 2.81
CA ALA A 260 10.61 -22.21 2.91
C ALA A 260 11.08 -21.02 2.04
N VAL A 261 12.27 -21.07 1.43
CA VAL A 261 12.77 -20.02 0.52
C VAL A 261 11.84 -19.82 -0.68
N THR A 262 11.18 -20.88 -1.14
CA THR A 262 10.21 -20.81 -2.25
C THR A 262 8.78 -20.51 -1.83
N ALA A 263 8.47 -20.52 -0.54
CA ALA A 263 7.14 -20.23 -0.02
C ALA A 263 6.76 -18.75 -0.25
N SER A 264 5.49 -18.51 -0.53
CA SER A 264 4.97 -17.17 -0.83
C SER A 264 4.53 -16.39 0.41
N ASP A 265 4.36 -17.08 1.53
CA ASP A 265 3.80 -16.58 2.78
C ASP A 265 4.85 -16.19 3.83
N VAL A 266 6.13 -16.38 3.52
CA VAL A 266 7.23 -15.98 4.41
C VAL A 266 7.46 -14.49 4.32
N VAL A 267 7.19 -13.79 5.43
CA VAL A 267 7.45 -12.36 5.60
C VAL A 267 8.65 -12.19 6.53
N VAL A 268 9.70 -11.54 6.02
CA VAL A 268 10.84 -11.15 6.84
C VAL A 268 10.58 -9.76 7.40
N PRO A 269 10.43 -9.61 8.73
CA PRO A 269 10.22 -8.30 9.32
C PRO A 269 11.46 -7.43 9.17
N THR A 270 11.21 -6.15 8.89
CA THR A 270 12.23 -5.11 8.83
C THR A 270 11.79 -3.92 9.67
N MET A 271 12.67 -2.98 9.89
CA MET A 271 12.32 -1.72 10.56
C MET A 271 11.15 -1.03 9.84
N ASP A 272 11.15 -0.99 8.50
CA ASP A 272 10.07 -0.40 7.71
C ASP A 272 8.73 -1.09 7.94
N THR A 273 8.71 -2.43 7.98
CA THR A 273 7.46 -3.17 8.20
C THR A 273 6.95 -2.98 9.63
N VAL A 274 7.82 -3.03 10.64
CA VAL A 274 7.42 -2.89 12.05
C VAL A 274 6.82 -1.50 12.33
N ARG A 275 7.44 -0.43 11.83
CA ARG A 275 6.90 0.92 12.03
C ARG A 275 5.58 1.17 11.28
N HIS A 276 5.43 0.62 10.06
CA HIS A 276 4.16 0.70 9.33
C HIS A 276 3.07 -0.11 10.03
N GLU A 277 3.38 -1.31 10.52
CA GLU A 277 2.45 -2.14 11.28
C GLU A 277 1.90 -1.43 12.51
N GLU A 278 2.73 -0.69 13.24
CA GLU A 278 2.28 0.05 14.44
C GLU A 278 1.26 1.14 14.10
N VAL A 279 1.50 1.88 13.02
CA VAL A 279 0.54 2.90 12.55
C VAL A 279 -0.75 2.25 12.06
N LEU A 280 -0.65 1.18 11.28
CA LEU A 280 -1.82 0.43 10.82
C LEU A 280 -2.61 -0.16 11.99
N TYR A 281 -1.91 -0.73 12.98
CA TYR A 281 -2.52 -1.24 14.19
C TYR A 281 -3.32 -0.16 14.92
N SER A 282 -2.80 1.06 14.99
CA SER A 282 -3.49 2.19 15.61
C SER A 282 -4.85 2.46 14.95
N TRP A 283 -4.92 2.45 13.63
CA TRP A 283 -6.19 2.70 12.91
C TRP A 283 -7.11 1.49 12.83
N LEU A 284 -6.54 0.29 12.75
CA LEU A 284 -7.32 -0.95 12.78
C LEU A 284 -8.02 -1.12 14.12
N SER A 285 -7.32 -0.87 15.24
CA SER A 285 -7.89 -0.96 16.59
C SER A 285 -8.96 0.12 16.86
N GLU A 286 -8.90 1.26 16.17
CA GLU A 286 -9.93 2.31 16.23
C GLU A 286 -11.03 2.14 15.18
N HIS A 287 -11.01 1.04 14.43
CA HIS A 287 -11.99 0.74 13.37
C HIS A 287 -12.11 1.84 12.32
N ARG A 288 -11.04 2.62 12.11
CA ARG A 288 -11.00 3.69 11.11
C ARG A 288 -10.76 3.12 9.71
N PRO A 289 -11.44 3.62 8.68
CA PRO A 289 -11.06 3.30 7.31
C PRO A 289 -9.65 3.81 7.05
N LEU A 290 -8.85 3.08 6.28
CA LEU A 290 -7.49 3.47 5.97
C LEU A 290 -7.09 3.06 4.55
N MET A 291 -6.05 3.69 4.02
CA MET A 291 -5.54 3.42 2.68
C MET A 291 -4.04 3.26 2.65
N LEU A 292 -3.59 2.28 1.88
CA LEU A 292 -2.18 2.04 1.56
C LEU A 292 -1.95 2.39 0.09
N CYS A 293 -1.03 3.28 -0.19
CA CYS A 293 -0.60 3.59 -1.55
C CYS A 293 0.89 3.26 -1.70
N GLY A 294 1.31 2.85 -2.88
CA GLY A 294 2.73 2.60 -3.14
C GLY A 294 2.96 1.82 -4.42
N PRO A 295 4.20 1.77 -4.89
CA PRO A 295 4.54 1.11 -6.14
C PRO A 295 4.25 -0.40 -6.08
N PRO A 296 4.11 -1.07 -7.23
CA PRO A 296 3.84 -2.51 -7.28
C PRO A 296 4.99 -3.31 -6.66
N GLY A 297 4.66 -4.22 -5.73
CA GLY A 297 5.67 -5.05 -5.05
C GLY A 297 6.33 -4.40 -3.83
N SER A 298 5.84 -3.28 -3.33
CA SER A 298 6.33 -2.62 -2.10
C SER A 298 5.90 -3.31 -0.79
N GLY A 299 5.08 -4.36 -0.86
CA GLY A 299 4.68 -5.13 0.34
C GLY A 299 3.41 -4.64 1.03
N LYS A 300 2.60 -3.76 0.42
CA LYS A 300 1.35 -3.22 1.00
C LYS A 300 0.45 -4.29 1.63
N THR A 301 0.09 -5.28 0.85
CA THR A 301 -0.80 -6.37 1.28
C THR A 301 -0.16 -7.20 2.41
N MET A 302 1.13 -7.49 2.32
CA MET A 302 1.85 -8.25 3.35
C MET A 302 1.91 -7.52 4.68
N THR A 303 2.20 -6.20 4.67
CA THR A 303 2.24 -5.35 5.87
C THR A 303 0.88 -5.28 6.53
N LEU A 304 -0.20 -5.12 5.75
CA LEU A 304 -1.57 -5.12 6.27
C LEU A 304 -1.94 -6.45 6.93
N PHE A 305 -1.70 -7.58 6.26
CA PHE A 305 -2.02 -8.89 6.83
C PHE A 305 -1.16 -9.21 8.05
N SER A 306 0.08 -8.71 8.12
CA SER A 306 0.91 -8.83 9.32
C SER A 306 0.32 -8.06 10.50
N ALA A 307 -0.16 -6.83 10.28
CA ALA A 307 -0.86 -6.05 11.30
C ALA A 307 -2.17 -6.72 11.76
N LEU A 308 -2.95 -7.27 10.84
CA LEU A 308 -4.23 -7.95 11.13
C LEU A 308 -4.05 -9.25 11.93
N ARG A 309 -2.94 -9.97 11.75
CA ARG A 309 -2.63 -11.16 12.56
C ARG A 309 -2.49 -10.85 14.05
N LYS A 310 -2.19 -9.61 14.41
CA LYS A 310 -2.12 -9.15 15.82
C LYS A 310 -3.50 -8.84 16.40
N LEU A 311 -4.55 -8.83 15.59
CA LEU A 311 -5.93 -8.52 15.96
C LEU A 311 -6.82 -9.74 15.71
N PRO A 312 -6.98 -10.64 16.69
CA PRO A 312 -7.70 -11.91 16.51
C PRO A 312 -9.21 -11.72 16.27
N ASP A 313 -9.74 -10.56 16.66
CA ASP A 313 -11.18 -10.26 16.54
C ASP A 313 -11.59 -9.73 15.17
N MET A 314 -10.66 -9.69 14.21
CA MET A 314 -10.89 -9.21 12.86
C MET A 314 -10.91 -10.36 11.84
N GLU A 315 -11.97 -10.42 11.04
CA GLU A 315 -12.07 -11.27 9.86
C GLU A 315 -11.82 -10.45 8.60
N VAL A 316 -10.94 -10.92 7.72
CA VAL A 316 -10.54 -10.18 6.52
C VAL A 316 -11.13 -10.81 5.27
N VAL A 317 -11.83 -10.02 4.47
CA VAL A 317 -12.34 -10.40 3.15
C VAL A 317 -11.70 -9.52 2.08
N GLY A 318 -10.95 -10.15 1.17
CA GLY A 318 -10.27 -9.45 0.08
C GLY A 318 -11.16 -9.30 -1.14
N LEU A 319 -11.21 -8.08 -1.70
CA LEU A 319 -11.84 -7.74 -2.97
C LEU A 319 -10.81 -7.15 -3.92
N ASN A 320 -10.56 -7.81 -5.04
CA ASN A 320 -9.71 -7.27 -6.09
C ASN A 320 -10.56 -6.45 -7.06
N PHE A 321 -10.30 -5.16 -7.13
CA PHE A 321 -11.02 -4.26 -8.03
C PHE A 321 -10.43 -4.30 -9.44
N SER A 322 -11.28 -4.07 -10.41
CA SER A 322 -10.95 -3.95 -11.82
C SER A 322 -11.65 -2.72 -12.42
N SER A 323 -11.33 -2.37 -13.64
CA SER A 323 -12.01 -1.27 -14.35
C SER A 323 -13.53 -1.44 -14.44
N ALA A 324 -14.02 -2.69 -14.45
CA ALA A 324 -15.44 -3.04 -14.54
C ALA A 324 -16.12 -3.28 -13.18
N THR A 325 -15.44 -3.05 -12.06
CA THR A 325 -16.01 -3.29 -10.72
C THR A 325 -17.19 -2.36 -10.45
N THR A 326 -18.28 -2.94 -9.95
CA THR A 326 -19.53 -2.25 -9.64
C THR A 326 -19.87 -2.35 -8.15
N PRO A 327 -20.76 -1.48 -7.61
CA PRO A 327 -21.26 -1.60 -6.24
C PRO A 327 -21.89 -2.96 -5.92
N GLY A 328 -22.42 -3.65 -6.92
CA GLY A 328 -23.00 -5.00 -6.78
C GLY A 328 -22.01 -6.04 -6.25
N LEU A 329 -20.70 -5.88 -6.51
CA LEU A 329 -19.69 -6.76 -5.94
C LEU A 329 -19.65 -6.64 -4.41
N ILE A 330 -19.67 -5.42 -3.88
CA ILE A 330 -19.66 -5.16 -2.44
C ILE A 330 -20.94 -5.72 -1.79
N LEU A 331 -22.09 -5.51 -2.41
CA LEU A 331 -23.36 -6.04 -1.91
C LEU A 331 -23.37 -7.56 -1.87
N LYS A 332 -22.87 -8.25 -2.91
CA LYS A 332 -22.72 -9.72 -2.91
C LYS A 332 -21.78 -10.21 -1.82
N THR A 333 -20.71 -9.47 -1.53
CA THR A 333 -19.80 -9.80 -0.44
C THR A 333 -20.51 -9.68 0.92
N PHE A 334 -21.31 -8.63 1.10
CA PHE A 334 -22.12 -8.51 2.31
C PHE A 334 -23.13 -9.64 2.46
N GLU A 335 -23.77 -10.07 1.37
CA GLU A 335 -24.69 -11.24 1.40
C GLU A 335 -23.99 -12.55 1.80
N GLN A 336 -22.69 -12.66 1.52
CA GLN A 336 -21.90 -13.84 1.84
C GLN A 336 -21.37 -13.85 3.29
N TYR A 337 -20.96 -12.72 3.83
CA TYR A 337 -20.26 -12.61 5.11
C TYR A 337 -21.06 -11.91 6.20
N CYS A 338 -22.18 -11.28 5.87
CA CYS A 338 -23.02 -10.52 6.79
C CYS A 338 -24.46 -10.99 6.77
N GLU A 339 -25.19 -10.68 7.82
CA GLU A 339 -26.62 -10.94 7.95
C GLU A 339 -27.41 -9.66 8.25
N TYR A 340 -28.65 -9.60 7.73
CA TYR A 340 -29.57 -8.51 8.02
C TYR A 340 -30.34 -8.79 9.30
N LYS A 341 -30.18 -7.95 10.31
CA LYS A 341 -30.89 -8.01 11.60
C LYS A 341 -31.95 -6.91 11.65
N LYS A 342 -33.20 -7.29 11.92
CA LYS A 342 -34.25 -6.32 12.17
C LYS A 342 -34.24 -5.92 13.64
N THR A 343 -34.08 -4.62 13.90
CA THR A 343 -34.12 -4.04 15.24
C THR A 343 -35.29 -3.05 15.32
N PRO A 344 -35.72 -2.64 16.53
CA PRO A 344 -36.75 -1.60 16.69
C PRO A 344 -36.41 -0.29 15.98
N ASN A 345 -35.11 0.00 15.82
CA ASN A 345 -34.59 1.24 15.20
C ASN A 345 -34.32 1.12 13.69
N GLY A 346 -34.64 -0.03 13.06
CA GLY A 346 -34.42 -0.25 11.63
C GLY A 346 -33.69 -1.56 11.31
N VAL A 347 -33.13 -1.63 10.10
CA VAL A 347 -32.38 -2.81 9.64
C VAL A 347 -30.89 -2.54 9.83
N ILE A 348 -30.21 -3.50 10.45
CA ILE A 348 -28.76 -3.48 10.65
C ILE A 348 -28.13 -4.61 9.83
N LEU A 349 -26.98 -4.34 9.23
CA LEU A 349 -26.14 -5.33 8.58
C LEU A 349 -24.89 -5.55 9.42
N SER A 350 -24.69 -6.75 9.93
CA SER A 350 -23.55 -7.11 10.78
C SER A 350 -22.91 -8.42 10.32
N PRO A 351 -21.62 -8.66 10.63
CA PRO A 351 -20.97 -9.93 10.33
C PRO A 351 -21.72 -11.14 10.93
N VAL A 352 -21.70 -12.27 10.22
CA VAL A 352 -22.28 -13.52 10.70
C VAL A 352 -21.57 -14.03 11.96
N GLN A 353 -20.26 -13.83 12.05
CA GLN A 353 -19.46 -14.19 13.21
C GLN A 353 -19.68 -13.19 14.35
N LEU A 354 -20.34 -13.64 15.42
CA LEU A 354 -20.61 -12.81 16.58
C LEU A 354 -19.32 -12.33 17.26
N GLY A 355 -19.29 -11.07 17.62
CA GLY A 355 -18.15 -10.45 18.33
C GLY A 355 -16.96 -10.07 17.45
N ARG A 356 -16.97 -10.40 16.16
CA ARG A 356 -15.88 -10.04 15.23
C ARG A 356 -16.21 -8.84 14.36
N TRP A 357 -15.18 -8.15 13.95
CA TRP A 357 -15.23 -7.11 12.93
C TRP A 357 -14.92 -7.69 11.55
N LEU A 358 -15.66 -7.28 10.53
CA LEU A 358 -15.35 -7.59 9.14
C LEU A 358 -14.49 -6.49 8.55
N VAL A 359 -13.26 -6.81 8.17
CA VAL A 359 -12.38 -5.93 7.43
C VAL A 359 -12.52 -6.21 5.94
N LEU A 360 -13.15 -5.29 5.23
CA LEU A 360 -13.27 -5.36 3.77
C LEU A 360 -12.02 -4.76 3.13
N PHE A 361 -11.12 -5.61 2.67
CA PHE A 361 -9.89 -5.20 2.01
C PHE A 361 -10.11 -5.01 0.51
N CYS A 362 -10.11 -3.76 0.06
CA CYS A 362 -10.29 -3.36 -1.33
C CYS A 362 -8.93 -3.17 -1.99
N ASP A 363 -8.42 -4.20 -2.66
CA ASP A 363 -7.17 -4.09 -3.42
C ASP A 363 -7.42 -3.44 -4.77
N GLU A 364 -6.45 -2.65 -5.25
CA GLU A 364 -6.52 -1.90 -6.50
C GLU A 364 -7.72 -0.92 -6.57
N ILE A 365 -8.02 -0.25 -5.44
CA ILE A 365 -9.21 0.59 -5.26
C ILE A 365 -9.31 1.75 -6.28
N ASN A 366 -8.22 2.15 -6.92
CA ASN A 366 -8.19 3.21 -7.92
C ASN A 366 -8.25 2.72 -9.38
N LEU A 367 -8.52 1.41 -9.60
CA LEU A 367 -8.73 0.85 -10.95
C LEU A 367 -10.12 1.08 -11.55
N PRO A 368 -11.24 1.12 -10.77
CA PRO A 368 -12.56 1.27 -11.35
C PRO A 368 -12.65 2.48 -12.27
N ALA A 369 -13.09 2.23 -13.52
CA ALA A 369 -13.23 3.29 -14.51
C ALA A 369 -14.32 4.29 -14.10
N ALA A 370 -14.08 5.54 -14.39
CA ALA A 370 -15.10 6.57 -14.28
C ALA A 370 -16.17 6.37 -15.37
N ASP A 371 -17.41 6.67 -15.05
CA ASP A 371 -18.49 6.71 -16.02
C ASP A 371 -18.36 7.94 -16.94
N LYS A 372 -19.28 8.07 -17.91
CA LYS A 372 -19.28 9.20 -18.86
C LYS A 372 -19.37 10.59 -18.20
N TYR A 373 -19.64 10.65 -16.90
CA TYR A 373 -19.75 11.89 -16.13
C TYR A 373 -18.55 12.09 -15.20
N GLY A 374 -17.52 11.25 -15.30
CA GLY A 374 -16.31 11.33 -14.48
C GLY A 374 -16.44 10.71 -13.11
N THR A 375 -17.47 9.89 -12.83
CA THR A 375 -17.70 9.29 -11.51
C THR A 375 -17.34 7.83 -11.47
N GLN A 376 -16.55 7.48 -10.47
CA GLN A 376 -16.30 6.10 -10.05
C GLN A 376 -17.44 5.63 -9.13
N ARG A 377 -18.43 4.93 -9.68
CA ARG A 377 -19.65 4.53 -8.94
C ARG A 377 -19.35 3.70 -7.69
N VAL A 378 -18.42 2.76 -7.77
CA VAL A 378 -18.06 1.92 -6.61
C VAL A 378 -17.39 2.73 -5.51
N ILE A 379 -16.52 3.69 -5.84
CA ILE A 379 -15.87 4.58 -4.86
C ILE A 379 -16.90 5.50 -4.20
N SER A 380 -17.84 6.04 -4.98
CA SER A 380 -18.94 6.84 -4.45
C SER A 380 -19.82 6.03 -3.49
N PHE A 381 -20.02 4.74 -3.77
CA PHE A 381 -20.77 3.84 -2.88
C PHE A 381 -20.00 3.55 -1.58
N ILE A 382 -18.70 3.21 -1.65
CA ILE A 382 -17.87 3.02 -0.43
C ILE A 382 -17.85 4.31 0.39
N ARG A 383 -17.71 5.48 -0.24
CA ARG A 383 -17.79 6.75 0.45
C ARG A 383 -19.09 6.90 1.22
N GLN A 384 -20.24 6.58 0.60
CA GLN A 384 -21.54 6.61 1.28
C GLN A 384 -21.57 5.66 2.49
N LEU A 385 -21.03 4.44 2.35
CA LEU A 385 -20.97 3.46 3.44
C LEU A 385 -20.13 3.99 4.62
N VAL A 386 -19.00 4.63 4.33
CA VAL A 386 -18.11 5.22 5.36
C VAL A 386 -18.72 6.48 5.97
N GLU A 387 -19.23 7.40 5.13
CA GLU A 387 -19.73 8.71 5.57
C GLU A 387 -21.06 8.63 6.31
N SER A 388 -21.98 7.80 5.81
CA SER A 388 -23.35 7.69 6.32
C SER A 388 -23.57 6.44 7.19
N GLY A 389 -22.58 5.55 7.29
CA GLY A 389 -22.68 4.31 8.05
C GLY A 389 -23.75 3.34 7.52
N GLY A 390 -24.15 3.45 6.24
CA GLY A 390 -25.19 2.59 5.69
C GLY A 390 -25.58 2.92 4.25
N PHE A 391 -26.61 2.21 3.77
CA PHE A 391 -27.14 2.38 2.42
C PHE A 391 -28.64 2.06 2.34
N TYR A 392 -29.28 2.51 1.27
CA TYR A 392 -30.65 2.11 0.95
C TYR A 392 -30.67 0.80 0.18
N ARG A 393 -31.39 -0.20 0.69
CA ARG A 393 -31.57 -1.49 0.02
C ARG A 393 -32.50 -1.30 -1.19
N THR A 394 -32.12 -1.85 -2.34
CA THR A 394 -32.83 -1.64 -3.60
C THR A 394 -34.19 -2.32 -3.67
N THR A 395 -34.44 -3.36 -2.86
CA THR A 395 -35.66 -4.16 -2.90
C THR A 395 -36.86 -3.47 -2.25
N ASP A 396 -36.67 -2.77 -1.15
CA ASP A 396 -37.73 -2.16 -0.34
C ASP A 396 -37.43 -0.71 0.06
N MET A 397 -36.32 -0.16 -0.44
CA MET A 397 -35.85 1.19 -0.15
C MET A 397 -35.68 1.47 1.35
N SER A 398 -35.54 0.43 2.17
CA SER A 398 -35.24 0.57 3.59
C SER A 398 -33.79 0.97 3.79
N TRP A 399 -33.54 1.83 4.81
CA TRP A 399 -32.20 2.17 5.23
C TRP A 399 -31.58 1.01 6.01
N VAL A 400 -30.38 0.61 5.62
CA VAL A 400 -29.59 -0.42 6.29
C VAL A 400 -28.38 0.22 6.92
N LYS A 401 -28.26 0.16 8.25
CA LYS A 401 -27.09 0.62 9.00
C LYS A 401 -26.03 -0.48 9.00
N LEU A 402 -24.77 -0.11 8.77
CA LEU A 402 -23.63 -1.03 8.92
C LEU A 402 -23.15 -1.04 10.36
N GLU A 403 -22.81 -2.22 10.85
CA GLU A 403 -22.24 -2.40 12.17
C GLU A 403 -21.08 -3.39 12.10
N ARG A 404 -19.96 -3.03 12.74
CA ARG A 404 -18.71 -3.84 12.78
C ARG A 404 -18.14 -4.19 11.41
N ILE A 405 -18.19 -3.23 10.48
CA ILE A 405 -17.58 -3.34 9.15
C ILE A 405 -16.59 -2.20 8.97
N GLN A 406 -15.34 -2.56 8.66
CA GLN A 406 -14.25 -1.61 8.42
C GLN A 406 -13.75 -1.73 6.97
N PHE A 407 -13.43 -0.60 6.33
CA PHE A 407 -12.91 -0.56 4.97
C PHE A 407 -11.42 -0.26 4.98
N VAL A 408 -10.65 -1.09 4.26
CA VAL A 408 -9.22 -0.90 4.05
C VAL A 408 -8.94 -0.93 2.56
N GLY A 409 -8.34 0.13 2.02
CA GLY A 409 -7.99 0.23 0.61
C GLY A 409 -6.50 0.03 0.38
N ALA A 410 -6.13 -0.56 -0.75
CA ALA A 410 -4.77 -0.55 -1.25
C ALA A 410 -4.76 -0.17 -2.74
N CYS A 411 -3.76 0.58 -3.17
CA CYS A 411 -3.61 0.97 -4.56
C CYS A 411 -2.16 1.29 -4.93
N ASN A 412 -1.91 1.33 -6.22
CA ASN A 412 -0.70 1.92 -6.77
C ASN A 412 -0.88 3.44 -6.95
N PRO A 413 0.21 4.20 -7.15
CA PRO A 413 0.13 5.62 -7.41
C PRO A 413 -0.82 5.95 -8.58
N PRO A 414 -1.56 7.07 -8.51
CA PRO A 414 -2.45 7.49 -9.60
C PRO A 414 -1.69 7.88 -10.87
N THR A 415 -0.36 8.09 -10.78
CA THR A 415 0.52 8.32 -11.94
C THR A 415 0.79 7.07 -12.76
N ASP A 416 0.53 5.88 -12.21
CA ASP A 416 0.71 4.61 -12.93
C ASP A 416 -0.33 4.48 -14.05
N PRO A 417 0.02 3.88 -15.21
CA PRO A 417 -0.90 3.69 -16.32
C PRO A 417 -2.17 2.92 -15.93
N GLY A 418 -3.33 3.40 -16.40
CA GLY A 418 -4.63 2.79 -16.14
C GLY A 418 -5.22 3.05 -14.75
N ARG A 419 -4.60 3.92 -13.94
CA ARG A 419 -5.10 4.35 -12.64
C ARG A 419 -5.92 5.63 -12.76
N VAL A 420 -6.92 5.75 -11.91
CA VAL A 420 -7.79 6.93 -11.83
C VAL A 420 -7.59 7.60 -10.47
N PRO A 421 -7.33 8.92 -10.42
CA PRO A 421 -7.22 9.64 -9.15
C PRO A 421 -8.50 9.49 -8.32
N LEU A 422 -8.35 9.28 -7.02
CA LEU A 422 -9.46 9.24 -6.09
C LEU A 422 -9.85 10.66 -5.69
N SER A 423 -11.16 10.93 -5.62
CA SER A 423 -11.65 12.28 -5.30
C SER A 423 -11.33 12.69 -3.86
N HIS A 424 -11.10 13.98 -3.63
CA HIS A 424 -10.95 14.58 -2.29
C HIS A 424 -12.09 14.20 -1.34
N ARG A 425 -13.32 14.10 -1.86
CA ARG A 425 -14.51 13.70 -1.09
C ARG A 425 -14.42 12.29 -0.51
N PHE A 426 -13.67 11.40 -1.15
CA PHE A 426 -13.39 10.07 -0.63
C PHE A 426 -12.17 10.06 0.28
N LEU A 427 -11.07 10.69 -0.15
CA LEU A 427 -9.80 10.69 0.58
C LEU A 427 -9.88 11.32 1.97
N ARG A 428 -10.77 12.29 2.19
CA ARG A 428 -10.95 12.93 3.51
C ARG A 428 -11.36 11.98 4.63
N HIS A 429 -11.91 10.81 4.30
CA HIS A 429 -12.41 9.84 5.28
C HIS A 429 -11.38 8.81 5.72
N ALA A 430 -10.27 8.66 4.99
CA ALA A 430 -9.29 7.62 5.23
C ALA A 430 -7.88 8.20 5.37
N PRO A 431 -7.18 7.93 6.49
CA PRO A 431 -5.75 8.10 6.58
C PRO A 431 -5.05 7.38 5.43
N LEU A 432 -3.97 7.97 4.91
CA LEU A 432 -3.23 7.44 3.78
C LEU A 432 -1.76 7.28 4.14
N ILE A 433 -1.21 6.10 3.92
CA ILE A 433 0.22 5.82 4.05
C ILE A 433 0.81 5.42 2.70
N MET A 434 1.94 6.02 2.35
CA MET A 434 2.77 5.53 1.27
C MET A 434 3.68 4.42 1.80
N VAL A 435 3.54 3.22 1.24
CA VAL A 435 4.44 2.08 1.45
C VAL A 435 5.38 2.03 0.25
N ASP A 436 6.55 2.64 0.42
CA ASP A 436 7.60 2.69 -0.61
C ASP A 436 8.43 1.40 -0.63
N TYR A 437 9.35 1.29 -1.59
CA TYR A 437 10.31 0.19 -1.59
C TYR A 437 11.19 0.23 -0.33
N PRO A 438 11.57 -0.94 0.20
CA PRO A 438 12.49 -1.00 1.33
C PRO A 438 13.82 -0.33 0.99
N GLY A 439 14.39 0.40 1.94
CA GLY A 439 15.73 0.96 1.81
C GLY A 439 16.82 -0.12 1.76
N GLU A 440 18.05 0.27 1.45
CA GLU A 440 19.20 -0.66 1.29
C GLU A 440 19.39 -1.56 2.52
N VAL A 441 19.28 -0.99 3.73
CA VAL A 441 19.43 -1.74 5.00
C VAL A 441 18.35 -2.81 5.12
N SER A 442 17.10 -2.47 4.84
CA SER A 442 15.97 -3.41 4.87
C SER A 442 16.08 -4.49 3.78
N LEU A 443 16.55 -4.12 2.57
CA LEU A 443 16.81 -5.09 1.50
C LEU A 443 17.91 -6.08 1.91
N LYS A 444 19.02 -5.62 2.48
CA LYS A 444 20.09 -6.49 2.98
C LYS A 444 19.61 -7.39 4.10
N GLN A 445 18.74 -6.92 4.98
CA GLN A 445 18.13 -7.75 6.04
C GLN A 445 17.25 -8.85 5.46
N ILE A 446 16.34 -8.50 4.53
CA ILE A 446 15.41 -9.46 3.88
C ILE A 446 16.23 -10.51 3.13
N TYR A 447 17.04 -10.06 2.17
CA TYR A 447 17.72 -10.98 1.25
C TYR A 447 18.93 -11.65 1.88
N GLY A 448 19.54 -11.07 2.93
CA GLY A 448 20.52 -11.74 3.78
C GLY A 448 19.95 -12.93 4.53
N THR A 449 18.72 -12.81 5.02
CA THR A 449 18.02 -13.93 5.65
C THR A 449 17.72 -15.04 4.65
N TYR A 450 17.28 -14.72 3.44
CA TYR A 450 17.09 -15.69 2.37
C TYR A 450 18.41 -16.31 1.88
N SER A 451 19.48 -15.50 1.71
CA SER A 451 20.79 -16.01 1.27
C SER A 451 21.40 -16.97 2.28
N ARG A 452 21.29 -16.69 3.57
CA ARG A 452 21.70 -17.63 4.61
C ARG A 452 20.92 -18.93 4.57
N ALA A 453 19.60 -18.86 4.35
CA ALA A 453 18.73 -20.04 4.24
C ALA A 453 19.09 -20.90 3.01
N LEU A 454 19.24 -20.27 1.84
CA LEU A 454 19.55 -21.00 0.60
C LEU A 454 20.94 -21.68 0.65
N LEU A 455 21.93 -21.03 1.25
CA LEU A 455 23.29 -21.59 1.35
C LEU A 455 23.43 -22.66 2.45
N LYS A 456 22.38 -22.87 3.29
CA LYS A 456 22.35 -24.07 4.16
C LYS A 456 22.34 -25.38 3.37
N VAL A 457 21.83 -25.36 2.12
CA VAL A 457 21.78 -26.53 1.22
C VAL A 457 23.18 -27.05 0.88
N VAL A 458 24.14 -26.11 0.67
CA VAL A 458 25.51 -26.44 0.27
C VAL A 458 26.48 -25.91 1.34
N PRO A 459 26.92 -26.73 2.29
CA PRO A 459 27.62 -26.29 3.49
C PRO A 459 28.92 -25.49 3.24
N ASN A 460 29.66 -25.80 2.19
CA ASN A 460 30.91 -25.12 1.85
C ASN A 460 30.70 -23.67 1.36
N LEU A 461 29.48 -23.30 0.97
CA LEU A 461 29.15 -21.96 0.50
C LEU A 461 28.60 -21.05 1.59
N ARG A 462 28.32 -21.54 2.80
CA ARG A 462 27.74 -20.74 3.90
C ARG A 462 28.49 -19.45 4.21
N PRO A 463 29.83 -19.37 4.17
CA PRO A 463 30.56 -18.13 4.46
C PRO A 463 30.29 -17.01 3.46
N TYR A 464 29.78 -17.33 2.27
CA TYR A 464 29.53 -16.35 1.20
C TYR A 464 28.15 -15.72 1.24
N GLY A 465 27.34 -15.95 2.29
CA GLY A 465 25.97 -15.44 2.41
C GLY A 465 25.86 -13.92 2.40
N GLU A 466 26.76 -13.23 3.08
CA GLU A 466 26.82 -11.77 3.10
C GLU A 466 27.30 -11.21 1.76
N ALA A 467 28.36 -11.75 1.21
CA ALA A 467 28.88 -11.34 -0.10
C ALA A 467 27.84 -11.50 -1.22
N LEU A 468 27.10 -12.62 -1.20
CA LEU A 468 26.00 -12.85 -2.15
C LEU A 468 24.90 -11.82 -2.00
N THR A 469 24.51 -11.50 -0.77
CA THR A 469 23.48 -10.51 -0.48
C THR A 469 23.89 -9.13 -0.93
N ASP A 470 25.09 -8.71 -0.57
CA ASP A 470 25.62 -7.38 -0.92
C ASP A 470 25.77 -7.24 -2.44
N ALA A 471 26.23 -8.27 -3.13
CA ALA A 471 26.28 -8.28 -4.60
C ALA A 471 24.89 -8.15 -5.24
N MET A 472 23.89 -8.88 -4.74
CA MET A 472 22.52 -8.83 -5.25
C MET A 472 21.90 -7.45 -5.04
N VAL A 473 22.00 -6.90 -3.82
CA VAL A 473 21.40 -5.59 -3.48
C VAL A 473 22.10 -4.46 -4.22
N SER A 474 23.44 -4.47 -4.29
CA SER A 474 24.22 -3.47 -5.03
C SER A 474 23.86 -3.43 -6.52
N PHE A 475 23.75 -4.61 -7.14
CA PHE A 475 23.37 -4.72 -8.55
C PHE A 475 21.92 -4.25 -8.79
N TYR A 476 20.99 -4.64 -7.91
CA TYR A 476 19.59 -4.23 -7.99
C TYR A 476 19.45 -2.70 -7.91
N LEU A 477 20.09 -2.07 -6.94
CA LEU A 477 20.04 -0.61 -6.75
C LEU A 477 20.71 0.14 -7.90
N ALA A 478 21.82 -0.36 -8.44
CA ALA A 478 22.48 0.19 -9.62
C ALA A 478 21.56 0.12 -10.84
N SER A 479 20.93 -1.01 -11.10
CA SER A 479 19.99 -1.22 -12.20
C SER A 479 18.75 -0.34 -12.08
N GLN A 480 18.21 -0.18 -10.87
CA GLN A 480 17.04 0.66 -10.60
C GLN A 480 17.32 2.16 -10.86
N ARG A 481 18.55 2.61 -10.57
CA ARG A 481 18.97 3.99 -10.85
C ARG A 481 19.24 4.23 -12.34
N GLN A 482 19.80 3.23 -13.03
CA GLN A 482 20.17 3.35 -14.44
C GLN A 482 18.97 3.26 -15.38
N PHE A 483 18.05 2.34 -15.10
CA PHE A 483 16.92 2.05 -15.97
C PHE A 483 15.61 2.51 -15.32
N THR A 484 15.09 3.61 -15.82
CA THR A 484 13.87 4.24 -15.31
C THR A 484 12.71 4.12 -16.30
N THR A 485 11.49 4.30 -15.82
CA THR A 485 10.28 4.32 -16.65
C THR A 485 10.25 5.45 -17.68
N ASP A 486 11.09 6.49 -17.48
CA ASP A 486 11.23 7.58 -18.43
C ASP A 486 11.94 7.14 -19.72
N ALA A 487 12.90 6.19 -19.60
CA ALA A 487 13.58 5.61 -20.75
C ALA A 487 12.65 4.60 -21.49
N GLN A 488 12.04 3.70 -20.76
CA GLN A 488 11.10 2.70 -21.29
C GLN A 488 10.02 2.38 -20.26
N ALA A 489 8.74 2.39 -20.65
CA ALA A 489 7.61 2.18 -19.75
C ALA A 489 7.63 0.83 -18.99
N HIS A 490 8.37 -0.17 -19.46
CA HIS A 490 8.50 -1.49 -18.84
C HIS A 490 9.76 -1.64 -17.97
N TYR A 491 10.58 -0.61 -17.80
CA TYR A 491 11.74 -0.64 -16.90
C TYR A 491 11.31 -0.37 -15.46
N VAL A 492 10.56 -1.33 -14.92
CA VAL A 492 10.11 -1.32 -13.52
C VAL A 492 10.86 -2.40 -12.76
N TYR A 493 11.64 -2.00 -11.77
CA TYR A 493 12.42 -2.91 -10.91
C TYR A 493 11.91 -2.83 -9.48
N SER A 494 11.29 -3.90 -9.03
CA SER A 494 10.71 -4.04 -7.69
C SER A 494 11.47 -5.09 -6.86
N PRO A 495 11.29 -5.16 -5.55
CA PRO A 495 11.87 -6.25 -4.75
C PRO A 495 11.45 -7.66 -5.18
N ARG A 496 10.42 -7.78 -6.03
CA ARG A 496 10.02 -9.07 -6.61
C ARG A 496 11.13 -9.68 -7.48
N GLU A 497 11.92 -8.87 -8.17
CA GLU A 497 13.06 -9.32 -8.96
C GLU A 497 14.12 -9.98 -8.06
N LEU A 498 14.43 -9.39 -6.92
CA LEU A 498 15.34 -9.99 -5.93
C LEU A 498 14.79 -11.32 -5.38
N THR A 499 13.49 -11.39 -5.10
CA THR A 499 12.84 -12.62 -4.64
C THR A 499 12.92 -13.73 -5.70
N ARG A 500 12.67 -13.39 -6.98
CA ARG A 500 12.83 -14.33 -8.11
C ARG A 500 14.27 -14.77 -8.25
N TRP A 501 15.21 -13.86 -8.05
CA TRP A 501 16.65 -14.16 -8.12
C TRP A 501 17.07 -15.19 -7.08
N VAL A 502 16.70 -14.96 -5.81
CA VAL A 502 16.96 -15.92 -4.73
C VAL A 502 16.35 -17.29 -5.03
N ARG A 503 15.10 -17.32 -5.49
CA ARG A 503 14.42 -18.57 -5.87
C ARG A 503 15.12 -19.28 -7.02
N GLY A 504 15.54 -18.54 -8.04
CA GLY A 504 16.28 -19.09 -9.18
C GLY A 504 17.61 -19.70 -8.77
N ILE A 505 18.38 -19.03 -7.93
CA ILE A 505 19.62 -19.56 -7.37
C ILE A 505 19.33 -20.82 -6.54
N TYR A 506 18.31 -20.80 -5.67
CA TYR A 506 17.94 -21.95 -4.85
C TYR A 506 17.56 -23.17 -5.70
N GLU A 507 16.75 -23.00 -6.74
CA GLU A 507 16.38 -24.09 -7.65
C GLU A 507 17.60 -24.71 -8.37
N ALA A 508 18.58 -23.87 -8.76
CA ALA A 508 19.77 -24.30 -9.42
C ALA A 508 20.72 -25.09 -8.49
N ILE A 509 20.86 -24.67 -7.23
CA ILE A 509 21.80 -25.27 -6.29
C ILE A 509 21.21 -26.44 -5.49
N LYS A 510 19.87 -26.49 -5.33
CA LYS A 510 19.19 -27.52 -4.53
C LYS A 510 19.57 -28.96 -4.86
N PRO A 511 19.72 -29.38 -6.14
CA PRO A 511 20.09 -30.76 -6.48
C PRO A 511 21.58 -31.03 -6.34
N LEU A 512 22.42 -30.04 -5.98
CA LEU A 512 23.88 -30.17 -5.94
C LEU A 512 24.33 -30.38 -4.49
N GLU A 513 25.18 -31.38 -4.27
CA GLU A 513 25.77 -31.65 -2.95
C GLU A 513 27.00 -30.77 -2.67
N VAL A 514 27.77 -30.49 -3.71
CA VAL A 514 28.99 -29.67 -3.65
C VAL A 514 29.00 -28.71 -4.84
N LEU A 515 29.34 -27.47 -4.60
CA LEU A 515 29.48 -26.43 -5.63
C LEU A 515 30.66 -25.52 -5.27
N ALA A 516 31.53 -25.24 -6.24
CA ALA A 516 32.61 -24.27 -6.08
C ALA A 516 32.06 -22.85 -6.06
N VAL A 517 32.83 -21.90 -5.52
CA VAL A 517 32.40 -20.47 -5.45
C VAL A 517 32.23 -19.91 -6.85
N GLU A 518 33.07 -20.28 -7.80
CA GLU A 518 32.96 -19.90 -9.22
C GLU A 518 31.62 -20.35 -9.80
N GLY A 519 31.17 -21.55 -9.45
CA GLY A 519 29.86 -22.07 -9.84
C GLY A 519 28.70 -21.27 -9.25
N LEU A 520 28.80 -20.85 -7.97
CA LEU A 520 27.81 -20.00 -7.33
C LEU A 520 27.72 -18.63 -8.04
N VAL A 521 28.87 -18.00 -8.29
CA VAL A 521 28.92 -16.68 -8.98
C VAL A 521 28.39 -16.80 -10.40
N ARG A 522 28.66 -17.92 -11.09
CA ARG A 522 28.14 -18.19 -12.44
C ARG A 522 26.62 -18.33 -12.45
N VAL A 523 26.02 -19.03 -11.48
CA VAL A 523 24.56 -19.14 -11.30
C VAL A 523 23.98 -17.78 -10.96
N TRP A 524 24.61 -17.04 -10.04
CA TRP A 524 24.19 -15.66 -9.68
C TRP A 524 24.16 -14.74 -10.89
N ALA A 525 25.22 -14.73 -11.70
CA ALA A 525 25.29 -13.93 -12.92
C ALA A 525 24.25 -14.38 -13.96
N HIS A 526 24.05 -15.69 -14.13
CA HIS A 526 23.03 -16.23 -15.04
C HIS A 526 21.63 -15.73 -14.70
N GLU A 527 21.22 -15.86 -13.43
CA GLU A 527 19.88 -15.41 -12.99
C GLU A 527 19.74 -13.89 -13.07
N ALA A 528 20.81 -13.12 -12.80
CA ALA A 528 20.83 -11.68 -13.02
C ALA A 528 20.52 -11.31 -14.48
N LEU A 529 21.20 -11.96 -15.43
CA LEU A 529 20.95 -11.75 -16.86
C LEU A 529 19.49 -12.05 -17.23
N ARG A 530 18.91 -13.14 -16.71
CA ARG A 530 17.50 -13.50 -16.98
C ARG A 530 16.52 -12.45 -16.48
N LEU A 531 16.77 -11.85 -15.30
CA LEU A 531 15.85 -10.92 -14.66
C LEU A 531 16.03 -9.48 -15.12
N PHE A 532 17.26 -9.06 -15.41
CA PHE A 532 17.59 -7.67 -15.67
C PHE A 532 17.96 -7.38 -17.13
N GLN A 533 18.74 -8.24 -17.79
CA GLN A 533 19.20 -8.00 -19.16
C GLN A 533 18.15 -8.39 -20.22
N ASP A 534 17.42 -9.48 -20.02
CA ASP A 534 16.48 -10.02 -21.03
C ASP A 534 15.34 -9.06 -21.40
N ARG A 535 15.05 -8.05 -20.57
CA ARG A 535 14.05 -7.02 -20.81
C ARG A 535 14.60 -5.76 -21.49
N LEU A 536 15.92 -5.64 -21.64
CA LEU A 536 16.55 -4.44 -22.19
C LEU A 536 16.42 -4.40 -23.72
N VAL A 537 16.23 -3.19 -24.22
CA VAL A 537 15.94 -2.96 -25.66
C VAL A 537 17.21 -2.71 -26.46
N THR A 538 18.13 -1.88 -25.94
CA THR A 538 19.33 -1.45 -26.66
C THR A 538 20.54 -2.32 -26.32
N GLU A 539 21.50 -2.41 -27.25
CA GLU A 539 22.75 -3.14 -27.03
C GLU A 539 23.64 -2.46 -25.99
N GLU A 540 23.64 -1.13 -25.95
CA GLU A 540 24.39 -0.34 -24.97
C GLU A 540 23.95 -0.66 -23.53
N GLU A 541 22.64 -0.82 -23.30
CA GLU A 541 22.09 -1.21 -22.02
C GLU A 541 22.52 -2.62 -21.61
N ARG A 542 22.59 -3.54 -22.56
CA ARG A 542 23.04 -4.92 -22.33
C ARG A 542 24.52 -4.97 -21.97
N VAL A 543 25.37 -4.21 -22.70
CA VAL A 543 26.80 -4.09 -22.40
C VAL A 543 27.00 -3.50 -21.02
N TRP A 544 26.29 -2.40 -20.67
CA TRP A 544 26.34 -1.83 -19.33
C TRP A 544 26.00 -2.87 -18.24
N THR A 545 24.98 -3.70 -18.49
CA THR A 545 24.57 -4.74 -17.55
C THR A 545 25.66 -5.81 -17.37
N ASP A 546 26.30 -6.24 -18.46
CA ASP A 546 27.40 -7.21 -18.42
C ASP A 546 28.61 -6.65 -17.66
N ASP A 547 29.01 -5.40 -17.93
CA ASP A 547 30.14 -4.75 -17.25
C ASP A 547 29.85 -4.55 -15.75
N ASN A 548 28.61 -4.19 -15.41
CA ASN A 548 28.20 -4.00 -14.02
C ASN A 548 28.15 -5.32 -13.24
N ILE A 549 27.69 -6.42 -13.87
CA ILE A 549 27.74 -7.78 -13.28
C ILE A 549 29.19 -8.15 -12.98
N ASP A 550 30.10 -7.99 -13.95
CA ASP A 550 31.50 -8.34 -13.79
C ASP A 550 32.17 -7.50 -12.69
N SER A 551 31.93 -6.20 -12.67
CA SER A 551 32.46 -5.29 -11.65
C SER A 551 32.01 -5.66 -10.23
N ILE A 552 30.72 -5.89 -10.03
CA ILE A 552 30.15 -6.22 -8.73
C ILE A 552 30.58 -7.63 -8.28
N ALA A 553 30.65 -8.59 -9.19
CA ALA A 553 31.15 -9.92 -8.87
C ALA A 553 32.59 -9.87 -8.34
N LEU A 554 33.49 -9.14 -9.03
CA LEU A 554 34.88 -9.00 -8.60
C LEU A 554 35.02 -8.20 -7.29
N GLN A 555 34.15 -7.24 -7.04
CA GLN A 555 34.14 -6.46 -5.80
C GLN A 555 33.76 -7.34 -4.58
N HIS A 556 32.73 -8.15 -4.69
CA HIS A 556 32.20 -8.94 -3.57
C HIS A 556 32.77 -10.35 -3.48
N PHE A 557 33.36 -10.89 -4.56
CA PHE A 557 34.00 -12.20 -4.63
C PHE A 557 35.46 -12.10 -5.16
N PRO A 558 36.36 -11.43 -4.43
CA PRO A 558 37.70 -11.13 -4.94
C PRO A 558 38.57 -12.39 -5.17
N SER A 559 38.23 -13.53 -4.58
CA SER A 559 38.95 -14.80 -4.71
C SER A 559 38.56 -15.63 -5.94
N VAL A 560 37.54 -15.20 -6.70
CA VAL A 560 36.96 -15.96 -7.81
C VAL A 560 37.74 -15.69 -9.11
N ASN A 561 38.05 -16.76 -9.84
CA ASN A 561 38.63 -16.65 -11.18
C ASN A 561 37.56 -16.12 -12.17
N ARG A 562 37.82 -14.95 -12.78
CA ARG A 562 36.94 -14.32 -13.73
C ARG A 562 36.63 -15.21 -14.95
N GLU A 563 37.63 -15.91 -15.48
CA GLU A 563 37.45 -16.72 -16.68
C GLU A 563 36.49 -17.89 -16.43
N ASP A 564 36.59 -18.53 -15.26
CA ASP A 564 35.74 -19.69 -14.92
C ASP A 564 34.31 -19.26 -14.57
N ALA A 565 34.14 -18.14 -13.85
CA ALA A 565 32.84 -17.69 -13.34
C ALA A 565 32.04 -16.85 -14.34
N LEU A 566 32.70 -15.96 -15.08
CA LEU A 566 32.04 -14.86 -15.83
C LEU A 566 32.26 -14.95 -17.34
N SER A 567 32.96 -15.97 -17.86
CA SER A 567 33.13 -16.10 -19.32
C SER A 567 31.78 -16.20 -20.06
N ARG A 568 31.64 -15.42 -21.10
CA ARG A 568 30.41 -15.36 -21.94
C ARG A 568 30.52 -16.37 -23.10
N PRO A 569 29.42 -16.99 -23.55
CA PRO A 569 28.05 -16.86 -23.02
C PRO A 569 27.81 -17.66 -21.75
N ILE A 570 26.98 -17.16 -20.84
CA ILE A 570 26.55 -17.88 -19.63
C ILE A 570 25.23 -18.58 -19.95
N LEU A 571 25.28 -19.85 -20.31
CA LEU A 571 24.12 -20.65 -20.68
C LEU A 571 23.94 -21.79 -19.68
N PHE A 572 22.70 -22.02 -19.28
CA PHE A 572 22.30 -23.12 -18.40
C PHE A 572 21.11 -23.86 -18.99
N SER A 573 21.11 -25.18 -18.86
CA SER A 573 20.00 -26.03 -19.28
C SER A 573 20.00 -27.35 -18.50
N ASN A 574 18.82 -27.98 -18.41
CA ASN A 574 18.70 -29.37 -17.97
C ASN A 574 18.32 -30.33 -19.12
N TRP A 575 18.39 -29.87 -20.38
CA TRP A 575 18.05 -30.72 -21.52
C TRP A 575 19.09 -31.82 -21.79
N THR A 576 20.35 -31.53 -21.50
CA THR A 576 21.46 -32.46 -21.66
C THR A 576 21.78 -33.25 -20.40
N SER A 577 21.21 -32.85 -19.24
CA SER A 577 21.41 -33.50 -17.94
C SER A 577 20.14 -33.44 -17.10
N LYS A 578 20.08 -34.20 -15.97
CA LYS A 578 18.95 -34.11 -15.03
C LYS A 578 18.95 -32.82 -14.23
N ASN A 579 20.11 -32.19 -14.05
CA ASN A 579 20.32 -31.01 -13.23
C ASN A 579 20.43 -29.77 -14.13
N TYR A 580 20.10 -28.61 -13.58
CA TYR A 580 20.29 -27.34 -14.24
C TYR A 580 21.75 -26.90 -14.15
N VAL A 581 22.49 -27.13 -15.22
CA VAL A 581 23.96 -26.99 -15.27
C VAL A 581 24.40 -26.14 -16.45
N PRO A 582 25.63 -25.57 -16.40
CA PRO A 582 26.21 -24.87 -17.54
C PRO A 582 26.29 -25.79 -18.78
N VAL A 583 25.95 -25.24 -19.94
CA VAL A 583 25.91 -25.98 -21.21
C VAL A 583 26.67 -25.22 -22.28
N ASP A 584 27.42 -25.96 -23.08
CA ASP A 584 28.03 -25.41 -24.30
C ASP A 584 27.00 -25.21 -25.42
N ARG A 585 27.15 -24.13 -26.16
CA ARG A 585 26.18 -23.71 -27.20
C ARG A 585 26.09 -24.71 -28.36
N GLU A 586 27.22 -25.32 -28.76
CA GLU A 586 27.23 -26.27 -29.87
C GLU A 586 26.59 -27.60 -29.45
N VAL A 587 26.87 -28.08 -28.25
CA VAL A 587 26.22 -29.28 -27.68
C VAL A 587 24.71 -29.08 -27.63
N LEU A 588 24.25 -27.88 -27.18
CA LEU A 588 22.85 -27.55 -27.13
C LEU A 588 22.21 -27.50 -28.54
N ARG A 589 22.91 -26.92 -29.51
CA ARG A 589 22.44 -26.82 -30.90
C ARG A 589 22.22 -28.21 -31.51
N GLU A 590 23.16 -29.11 -31.32
CA GLU A 590 23.02 -30.48 -31.82
C GLU A 590 21.88 -31.24 -31.12
N TYR A 591 21.72 -31.04 -29.82
CA TYR A 591 20.60 -31.62 -29.08
C TYR A 591 19.26 -31.13 -29.63
N VAL A 592 19.09 -29.81 -29.82
CA VAL A 592 17.85 -29.19 -30.33
C VAL A 592 17.58 -29.65 -31.77
N LYS A 593 18.61 -29.74 -32.65
CA LYS A 593 18.46 -30.28 -34.00
C LYS A 593 17.94 -31.70 -33.99
N ALA A 594 18.51 -32.56 -33.11
CA ALA A 594 18.08 -33.96 -33.01
C ALA A 594 16.62 -34.06 -32.55
N ARG A 595 16.19 -33.22 -31.59
CA ARG A 595 14.80 -33.19 -31.12
C ARG A 595 13.83 -32.64 -32.16
N LEU A 596 14.21 -31.58 -32.87
CA LEU A 596 13.40 -31.03 -33.98
C LEU A 596 13.19 -32.04 -35.09
N LYS A 597 14.24 -32.85 -35.39
CA LYS A 597 14.09 -33.88 -36.39
C LYS A 597 13.02 -34.91 -35.99
N VAL A 598 13.03 -35.38 -34.74
CA VAL A 598 11.99 -36.28 -34.24
C VAL A 598 10.61 -35.63 -34.28
N PHE A 599 10.50 -34.37 -33.88
CA PHE A 599 9.23 -33.64 -33.91
C PHE A 599 8.69 -33.46 -35.34
N HIS A 600 9.57 -33.18 -36.31
CA HIS A 600 9.17 -33.09 -37.74
C HIS A 600 8.65 -34.41 -38.30
N GLU A 601 9.18 -35.54 -37.80
CA GLU A 601 8.74 -36.89 -38.22
C GLU A 601 7.37 -37.25 -37.59
N GLU A 602 7.03 -36.70 -36.42
CA GLU A 602 5.82 -37.07 -35.68
C GLU A 602 4.63 -36.08 -35.87
N GLU A 603 4.90 -34.77 -35.99
CA GLU A 603 3.83 -33.76 -35.88
C GLU A 603 3.73 -32.79 -37.10
N LEU A 604 4.77 -32.01 -37.37
CA LEU A 604 4.72 -30.90 -38.35
C LEU A 604 6.11 -30.60 -38.94
N ASP A 605 6.19 -30.47 -40.26
CA ASP A 605 7.41 -30.01 -40.94
C ASP A 605 7.55 -28.46 -40.79
N VAL A 606 8.21 -28.04 -39.73
CA VAL A 606 8.53 -26.62 -39.49
C VAL A 606 10.01 -26.39 -39.80
N GLN A 607 10.32 -25.75 -40.92
CA GLN A 607 11.70 -25.41 -41.27
C GLN A 607 12.20 -24.23 -40.40
N LEU A 608 12.91 -24.54 -39.32
CA LEU A 608 13.50 -23.58 -38.45
C LEU A 608 15.03 -23.55 -38.59
N VAL A 609 15.58 -22.35 -38.76
CA VAL A 609 17.02 -22.13 -38.78
C VAL A 609 17.49 -21.78 -37.36
N LEU A 610 18.32 -22.68 -36.78
CA LEU A 610 18.84 -22.52 -35.43
C LEU A 610 20.11 -21.66 -35.42
N PHE A 611 19.96 -20.35 -35.35
CA PHE A 611 21.06 -19.42 -35.08
C PHE A 611 21.16 -19.11 -33.58
N ASN A 612 22.23 -18.44 -33.15
CA ASN A 612 22.55 -18.25 -31.74
C ASN A 612 21.41 -17.58 -30.96
N ASP A 613 20.81 -16.52 -31.48
CA ASP A 613 19.77 -15.78 -30.80
C ASP A 613 18.49 -16.59 -30.59
N VAL A 614 18.17 -17.50 -31.52
CA VAL A 614 17.03 -18.44 -31.37
C VAL A 614 17.28 -19.37 -30.20
N LEU A 615 18.46 -19.96 -30.11
CA LEU A 615 18.83 -20.86 -29.01
C LEU A 615 18.78 -20.12 -27.66
N ASP A 616 19.32 -18.91 -27.60
CA ASP A 616 19.30 -18.09 -26.40
C ASP A 616 17.86 -17.74 -26.00
N HIS A 617 16.99 -17.36 -26.95
CA HIS A 617 15.58 -17.08 -26.66
C HIS A 617 14.83 -18.31 -26.16
N VAL A 618 15.05 -19.47 -26.77
CA VAL A 618 14.39 -20.71 -26.34
C VAL A 618 14.82 -21.10 -24.94
N LEU A 619 16.10 -20.96 -24.58
CA LEU A 619 16.56 -21.19 -23.22
C LEU A 619 15.96 -20.21 -22.20
N ARG A 620 15.78 -18.96 -22.60
CA ARG A 620 15.12 -17.94 -21.75
C ARG A 620 13.65 -18.30 -21.51
N ILE A 621 12.94 -18.73 -22.55
CA ILE A 621 11.56 -19.20 -22.46
C ILE A 621 11.47 -20.43 -21.56
N ASP A 622 12.32 -21.46 -21.80
CA ASP A 622 12.37 -22.66 -20.96
C ASP A 622 12.62 -22.34 -19.49
N ARG A 623 13.57 -21.42 -19.20
CA ARG A 623 13.85 -21.00 -17.82
C ARG A 623 12.63 -20.40 -17.12
N VAL A 624 11.85 -19.57 -17.80
CA VAL A 624 10.64 -18.98 -17.24
C VAL A 624 9.58 -20.04 -16.96
N PHE A 625 9.35 -20.99 -17.89
CA PHE A 625 8.36 -22.05 -17.71
C PHE A 625 8.69 -23.04 -16.58
N ARG A 626 9.95 -23.20 -16.25
CA ARG A 626 10.39 -24.06 -15.12
C ARG A 626 10.16 -23.44 -13.76
N GLN A 627 10.06 -22.11 -13.70
CA GLN A 627 9.76 -21.42 -12.45
C GLN A 627 8.32 -21.65 -12.03
N VAL A 628 8.09 -21.82 -10.73
CA VAL A 628 6.73 -21.88 -10.17
C VAL A 628 6.00 -20.59 -10.52
N GLN A 629 4.84 -20.71 -11.16
CA GLN A 629 4.06 -19.55 -11.69
C GLN A 629 4.86 -18.70 -12.69
N GLY A 630 5.68 -19.33 -13.52
CA GLY A 630 6.46 -18.69 -14.56
C GLY A 630 5.59 -18.17 -15.70
N HIS A 631 5.11 -16.93 -15.56
CA HIS A 631 4.36 -16.26 -16.62
C HIS A 631 5.31 -15.50 -17.54
N LEU A 632 5.11 -15.64 -18.85
CA LEU A 632 5.97 -15.09 -19.89
C LEU A 632 5.24 -14.01 -20.70
N LEU A 633 5.93 -12.91 -20.95
CA LEU A 633 5.49 -11.85 -21.87
C LEU A 633 6.52 -11.69 -22.98
N LEU A 634 6.14 -12.07 -24.21
CA LEU A 634 6.98 -11.88 -25.40
C LEU A 634 6.68 -10.52 -26.05
N ILE A 635 7.66 -9.64 -26.03
CA ILE A 635 7.54 -8.29 -26.58
C ILE A 635 8.40 -8.17 -27.84
N GLY A 636 7.84 -7.62 -28.89
CA GLY A 636 8.55 -7.38 -30.17
C GLY A 636 7.61 -6.95 -31.28
N VAL A 637 8.16 -6.39 -32.34
CA VAL A 637 7.38 -5.98 -33.54
C VAL A 637 6.76 -7.20 -34.23
N SER A 638 5.75 -6.96 -35.08
CA SER A 638 5.18 -8.01 -35.92
C SER A 638 6.25 -8.59 -36.85
N GLY A 639 6.27 -9.90 -37.01
CA GLY A 639 7.25 -10.58 -37.86
C GLY A 639 8.60 -10.89 -37.19
N SER A 640 8.81 -10.56 -35.91
CA SER A 640 10.05 -10.85 -35.16
C SER A 640 10.21 -12.32 -34.72
N GLY A 641 9.41 -13.23 -35.23
CA GLY A 641 9.54 -14.68 -34.96
C GLY A 641 9.06 -15.15 -33.60
N LYS A 642 8.33 -14.32 -32.82
CA LYS A 642 7.85 -14.68 -31.47
C LYS A 642 7.12 -16.03 -31.38
N VAL A 643 6.24 -16.30 -32.33
CA VAL A 643 5.47 -17.56 -32.39
C VAL A 643 6.36 -18.73 -32.78
N SER A 644 7.28 -18.53 -33.75
CA SER A 644 8.19 -19.57 -34.20
C SER A 644 9.13 -20.04 -33.10
N HIS A 645 9.61 -19.13 -32.24
CA HIS A 645 10.44 -19.48 -31.07
C HIS A 645 9.66 -20.26 -30.00
N PHE A 646 8.36 -20.06 -29.94
CA PHE A 646 7.50 -20.76 -28.97
C PHE A 646 7.21 -22.21 -29.42
N SER A 647 7.25 -22.47 -30.71
CA SER A 647 7.00 -23.81 -31.28
C SER A 647 8.18 -24.79 -31.14
N ILE A 648 9.37 -24.31 -30.75
CA ILE A 648 10.55 -25.11 -30.43
C ILE A 648 10.50 -25.59 -28.99
#